data_239ce0a024183da19bcd9b213a7044a3
#
_entry.id   239ce0a024183da19bcd9b213a7044a3
#
_cell.length_a   1.000
_cell.length_b   1.000
_cell.length_c   1.000
_cell.angle_alpha   90.00
_cell.angle_beta   90.00
_cell.angle_gamma   90.00
#
_symmetry.space_group_name_H-M   'P 1'
#
loop_
_entity.id
_entity.type
_entity.pdbx_description
1 polymer ?
#
loop_
_entity_poly.entity_id
_entity_poly.type
_entity_poly.pdbx_seq_one_letter_code
_entity_poly.pdbx_strand_id
1 'polypeptide(L)'
;MQLAKQYIPNDYEPNIYALWETSGALEPTGVGKPYSIIMPPPNANGNLHIGHALDMNLKDILIRYHRMKGDDAVFIPGADHAGFETWVVYERELTKQGKSRFDFSRDQLYSQVWNFVQEKRGNMELQLRALGVSASWKHLTFTLDDKVINTVYDTFKKMWDDNLIYRGERIVNYCTKHQTSFADIEVEHKNEKGKLWKIAYPTLDKIGEIIIATTRPETMLGDIAVAVHPDDERYKKLIGTRILLPIVNKEIPIIADEYVDMSYGTGAVKITPAHDPNDFEIAKRHDLPLESVISPEGKMINVPAQFLGLTPVEARTRVLEALEALELRRGETEIEHAVGHCYKCGSVIEPMIKEQWFIKTQSLAQPAIDALKKEEIAFYPASKRKELIAYLEQLKDWNISRQIPWGIPIPAFVNENDPKDWIFDTRTNEQSIVVNGTTYIREEDTFDTWFSSAQWPYIVTDYLTDGDLANYFPTDMIETGMDIMRAWVSRMIMLSLYRTGKLPFKEVYLHGMVNDEHNQKMSKSKGNVINPMELVAEFGSDATRMGVISGRAPAQSQAFNKGSVIAARNFCNKLWNIARFVEAQIGDNHQIVDLEPQTPADHWIIRQLNDAANNIAVRIEQYRFSEASETVYHTIWDDVADWYIESSKTAINRPLLSWVLATSLKIAHPFAPFVTETIWQTLNYTDGILMREAWPTPEKFDPIAAEQFEQLKLLVAEGRWVIAELPGNKKYRLLYGNDSLIADNQDTIKHLMRLEAIEHTDQPRGLRLAAANREAWLDIDSETLYQHQENLEMRLAEARQKLAGLKKRLENPTYVEKAPAHLVEETREQLAEQEKIITRLVSELEVISLK
;
A
#
# COMPACT_ATOMS: atom_id res chain seq x y z
N MET A 1 10.81 39.13 -3.09
CA MET A 1 12.03 38.34 -3.46
C MET A 1 11.86 37.86 -4.89
N GLN A 2 12.95 37.75 -5.66
CA GLN A 2 12.86 37.18 -7.01
C GLN A 2 13.12 35.66 -6.99
N LEU A 3 12.40 34.93 -7.83
CA LEU A 3 12.61 33.49 -8.02
C LEU A 3 14.04 33.22 -8.54
N ALA A 4 14.76 32.32 -7.90
CA ALA A 4 16.10 31.92 -8.29
C ALA A 4 16.11 31.35 -9.71
N LYS A 5 17.29 31.37 -10.38
CA LYS A 5 17.44 30.83 -11.76
C LYS A 5 17.01 29.37 -11.90
N GLN A 6 17.19 28.57 -10.84
CA GLN A 6 16.89 27.14 -10.80
C GLN A 6 16.19 26.81 -9.48
N TYR A 7 15.23 25.90 -9.51
CA TYR A 7 14.65 25.32 -8.31
C TYR A 7 15.58 24.26 -7.73
N ILE A 8 16.01 24.47 -6.49
CA ILE A 8 16.79 23.51 -5.71
C ILE A 8 15.97 23.15 -4.49
N PRO A 9 15.33 21.97 -4.44
CA PRO A 9 14.39 21.60 -3.39
C PRO A 9 14.94 21.78 -1.98
N ASN A 10 16.17 21.35 -1.73
CA ASN A 10 16.81 21.42 -0.41
C ASN A 10 16.97 22.85 0.15
N ASP A 11 16.94 23.88 -0.71
CA ASP A 11 17.03 25.28 -0.27
C ASP A 11 15.68 25.82 0.24
N TYR A 12 14.58 25.18 -0.13
CA TYR A 12 13.21 25.66 0.13
C TYR A 12 12.39 24.74 1.02
N GLU A 13 12.39 23.42 0.76
CA GLU A 13 11.46 22.45 1.38
C GLU A 13 11.47 22.52 2.93
N PRO A 14 12.62 22.58 3.63
CA PRO A 14 12.61 22.66 5.09
C PRO A 14 11.92 23.94 5.62
N ASN A 15 12.12 25.07 4.96
CA ASN A 15 11.53 26.35 5.37
C ASN A 15 10.02 26.39 5.08
N ILE A 16 9.57 25.82 3.98
CA ILE A 16 8.15 25.70 3.65
C ILE A 16 7.45 24.78 4.65
N TYR A 17 8.06 23.65 5.02
CA TYR A 17 7.47 22.79 6.03
C TYR A 17 7.34 23.50 7.39
N ALA A 18 8.38 24.19 7.82
CA ALA A 18 8.35 24.99 9.04
C ALA A 18 7.27 26.09 8.99
N LEU A 19 7.05 26.71 7.83
CA LEU A 19 5.97 27.67 7.61
C LEU A 19 4.60 27.03 7.84
N TRP A 20 4.34 25.83 7.30
CA TRP A 20 3.07 25.12 7.51
C TRP A 20 2.82 24.78 8.98
N GLU A 21 3.83 24.33 9.71
CA GLU A 21 3.69 24.04 11.14
C GLU A 21 3.43 25.32 11.96
N THR A 22 4.21 26.35 11.75
CA THR A 22 4.15 27.58 12.57
C THR A 22 2.93 28.44 12.28
N SER A 23 2.39 28.37 11.06
CA SER A 23 1.15 29.07 10.69
C SER A 23 -0.13 28.39 11.21
N GLY A 24 -0.05 27.16 11.74
CA GLY A 24 -1.20 26.36 12.11
C GLY A 24 -1.98 25.80 10.90
N ALA A 25 -1.43 25.85 9.69
CA ALA A 25 -2.10 25.36 8.47
C ALA A 25 -2.36 23.85 8.48
N LEU A 26 -1.67 23.09 9.32
CA LEU A 26 -1.82 21.65 9.46
C LEU A 26 -3.00 21.24 10.36
N GLU A 27 -3.45 22.18 11.23
CA GLU A 27 -4.49 21.91 12.22
C GLU A 27 -5.90 22.08 11.64
N PRO A 28 -6.92 21.39 12.18
CA PRO A 28 -8.31 21.64 11.81
C PRO A 28 -8.73 23.07 12.21
N THR A 29 -9.64 23.66 11.46
CA THR A 29 -10.09 25.03 11.65
C THR A 29 -11.36 25.14 12.48
N GLY A 30 -12.10 24.08 12.65
CA GLY A 30 -13.44 24.06 13.21
C GLY A 30 -14.51 24.68 12.28
N VAL A 31 -14.15 24.98 11.01
CA VAL A 31 -15.04 25.60 10.03
C VAL A 31 -15.12 24.73 8.79
N GLY A 32 -16.34 24.42 8.34
CA GLY A 32 -16.60 23.54 7.21
C GLY A 32 -17.15 22.20 7.66
N LYS A 33 -17.30 21.27 6.69
CA LYS A 33 -17.72 19.89 6.98
C LYS A 33 -16.50 19.11 7.52
N PRO A 34 -16.62 18.44 8.67
CA PRO A 34 -15.56 17.59 9.17
C PRO A 34 -15.17 16.52 8.14
N TYR A 35 -13.87 16.39 7.89
CA TYR A 35 -13.25 15.35 7.07
C TYR A 35 -11.98 14.85 7.74
N SER A 36 -11.87 13.56 7.94
CA SER A 36 -10.75 12.98 8.68
C SER A 36 -10.18 11.73 8.06
N ILE A 37 -8.86 11.66 8.09
CA ILE A 37 -8.10 10.45 7.76
C ILE A 37 -7.14 10.18 8.92
N ILE A 38 -7.13 8.92 9.40
CA ILE A 38 -6.15 8.47 10.38
C ILE A 38 -4.94 7.84 9.69
N MET A 39 -3.77 8.09 10.23
CA MET A 39 -2.55 7.43 9.79
C MET A 39 -2.53 5.99 10.31
N PRO A 40 -2.34 4.96 9.45
CA PRO A 40 -1.84 3.69 9.91
C PRO A 40 -0.52 3.95 10.63
N PRO A 41 -0.44 3.73 11.96
CA PRO A 41 0.73 4.18 12.69
C PRO A 41 1.96 3.39 12.25
N PRO A 42 3.00 4.01 11.66
CA PRO A 42 4.20 3.28 11.27
C PRO A 42 4.92 2.72 12.49
N ASN A 43 5.54 1.55 12.33
CA ASN A 43 6.32 0.91 13.37
C ASN A 43 7.54 1.77 13.74
N ALA A 44 7.61 2.22 14.98
CA ALA A 44 8.70 3.07 15.50
C ALA A 44 9.98 2.25 15.77
N ASN A 45 10.44 1.45 14.79
CA ASN A 45 11.58 0.54 14.92
C ASN A 45 12.63 0.65 13.82
N GLY A 46 12.53 1.66 12.96
CA GLY A 46 13.48 1.90 11.88
C GLY A 46 13.06 2.99 10.91
N ASN A 47 13.81 3.13 9.82
CA ASN A 47 13.53 4.12 8.79
C ASN A 47 12.30 3.72 7.95
N LEU A 48 11.64 4.73 7.40
CA LEU A 48 10.59 4.56 6.40
C LEU A 48 11.15 3.92 5.12
N HIS A 49 10.30 3.26 4.37
CA HIS A 49 10.58 2.75 3.04
C HIS A 49 9.60 3.34 2.01
N ILE A 50 9.85 3.12 0.74
CA ILE A 50 9.05 3.71 -0.36
C ILE A 50 7.56 3.37 -0.27
N GLY A 51 7.19 2.21 0.32
CA GLY A 51 5.80 1.86 0.59
C GLY A 51 5.12 2.82 1.56
N HIS A 52 5.83 3.27 2.62
CA HIS A 52 5.31 4.31 3.52
C HIS A 52 5.18 5.66 2.79
N ALA A 53 6.10 5.99 1.88
CA ALA A 53 5.99 7.22 1.10
C ALA A 53 4.73 7.20 0.19
N LEU A 54 4.39 6.07 -0.42
CA LEU A 54 3.15 5.90 -1.16
C LEU A 54 1.93 6.07 -0.24
N ASP A 55 1.89 5.30 0.84
CA ASP A 55 0.82 5.29 1.84
C ASP A 55 0.50 6.71 2.36
N MET A 56 1.52 7.43 2.81
CA MET A 56 1.36 8.80 3.33
C MET A 56 0.93 9.80 2.26
N ASN A 57 1.47 9.66 1.04
CA ASN A 57 1.18 10.59 -0.05
C ASN A 57 -0.28 10.50 -0.53
N LEU A 58 -0.85 9.29 -0.60
CA LEU A 58 -2.25 9.10 -1.00
C LEU A 58 -3.21 9.83 -0.04
N LYS A 59 -2.97 9.73 1.26
CA LYS A 59 -3.74 10.43 2.30
C LYS A 59 -3.55 11.93 2.23
N ASP A 60 -2.30 12.38 2.06
CA ASP A 60 -1.96 13.80 2.06
C ASP A 60 -2.55 14.55 0.86
N ILE A 61 -2.64 13.89 -0.30
CA ILE A 61 -3.35 14.44 -1.49
C ILE A 61 -4.81 14.71 -1.14
N LEU A 62 -5.50 13.76 -0.52
CA LEU A 62 -6.90 13.91 -0.12
C LEU A 62 -7.07 15.03 0.90
N ILE A 63 -6.25 15.05 1.94
CA ILE A 63 -6.32 16.07 3.00
C ILE A 63 -6.09 17.48 2.44
N ARG A 64 -5.08 17.65 1.58
CA ARG A 64 -4.82 18.96 0.94
C ARG A 64 -5.99 19.38 0.05
N TYR A 65 -6.51 18.45 -0.76
CA TYR A 65 -7.67 18.72 -1.61
C TYR A 65 -8.90 19.12 -0.78
N HIS A 66 -9.23 18.37 0.29
CA HIS A 66 -10.37 18.67 1.14
C HIS A 66 -10.22 20.00 1.90
N ARG A 67 -9.00 20.36 2.34
CA ARG A 67 -8.73 21.70 2.89
C ARG A 67 -9.02 22.79 1.85
N MET A 68 -8.54 22.62 0.62
CA MET A 68 -8.79 23.57 -0.46
C MET A 68 -10.27 23.61 -0.91
N LYS A 69 -10.98 22.49 -0.75
CA LYS A 69 -12.43 22.42 -0.99
C LYS A 69 -13.26 23.17 0.06
N GLY A 70 -12.66 23.52 1.19
CA GLY A 70 -13.30 24.22 2.30
C GLY A 70 -13.85 23.30 3.38
N ASP A 71 -13.52 22.01 3.36
CA ASP A 71 -13.82 21.08 4.42
C ASP A 71 -12.89 21.32 5.63
N ASP A 72 -13.39 21.03 6.83
CA ASP A 72 -12.58 21.04 8.05
C ASP A 72 -11.79 19.73 8.13
N ALA A 73 -10.70 19.67 7.36
CA ALA A 73 -9.97 18.45 7.11
C ALA A 73 -8.77 18.27 8.05
N VAL A 74 -8.68 17.10 8.69
CA VAL A 74 -7.58 16.74 9.59
C VAL A 74 -6.95 15.40 9.19
N PHE A 75 -5.61 15.39 9.13
CA PHE A 75 -4.80 14.17 9.03
C PHE A 75 -4.23 13.85 10.42
N ILE A 76 -4.74 12.78 11.05
CA ILE A 76 -4.39 12.42 12.43
C ILE A 76 -3.19 11.47 12.41
N PRO A 77 -2.01 11.90 12.91
CA PRO A 77 -0.79 11.10 12.88
C PRO A 77 -0.72 10.11 14.04
N GLY A 78 0.09 9.06 13.84
CA GLY A 78 0.37 8.09 14.88
C GLY A 78 1.71 7.40 14.72
N ALA A 79 2.13 6.69 15.77
CA ALA A 79 3.30 5.83 15.78
C ALA A 79 2.97 4.54 16.56
N ASP A 80 3.42 3.39 16.06
CA ASP A 80 3.18 2.10 16.71
C ASP A 80 4.44 1.62 17.44
N HIS A 81 4.26 1.15 18.67
CA HIS A 81 5.30 0.43 19.39
C HIS A 81 5.63 -0.92 18.76
N ALA A 82 4.68 -1.46 17.98
CA ALA A 82 4.84 -2.67 17.17
C ALA A 82 5.41 -3.86 17.95
N GLY A 83 4.88 -4.13 19.10
CA GLY A 83 5.18 -5.23 20.02
C GLY A 83 6.26 -6.22 19.58
N PHE A 84 5.85 -7.33 18.98
CA PHE A 84 6.76 -8.38 18.53
C PHE A 84 7.72 -7.91 17.40
N GLU A 85 7.27 -7.05 16.50
CA GLU A 85 8.09 -6.53 15.40
C GLU A 85 9.32 -5.78 15.90
N THR A 86 9.11 -4.87 16.83
CA THR A 86 10.17 -4.07 17.45
C THR A 86 11.06 -4.94 18.33
N TRP A 87 10.46 -5.87 19.06
CA TRP A 87 11.20 -6.81 19.89
C TRP A 87 12.24 -7.59 19.08
N VAL A 88 11.85 -8.16 17.94
CA VAL A 88 12.77 -8.90 17.04
C VAL A 88 13.88 -8.01 16.48
N VAL A 89 13.59 -6.76 16.15
CA VAL A 89 14.62 -5.81 15.69
C VAL A 89 15.62 -5.54 16.80
N TYR A 90 15.15 -5.29 18.01
CA TYR A 90 15.99 -5.02 19.16
C TYR A 90 16.83 -6.23 19.58
N GLU A 91 16.25 -7.44 19.58
CA GLU A 91 16.96 -8.69 19.87
C GLU A 91 18.15 -8.93 18.92
N ARG A 92 18.01 -8.53 17.65
CA ARG A 92 19.12 -8.53 16.69
C ARG A 92 20.23 -7.53 17.05
N GLU A 93 19.85 -6.35 17.57
CA GLU A 93 20.83 -5.37 18.04
C GLU A 93 21.57 -5.88 19.28
N LEU A 94 20.91 -6.54 20.21
CA LEU A 94 21.56 -7.22 21.34
C LEU A 94 22.55 -8.28 20.85
N THR A 95 22.14 -9.10 19.88
CA THR A 95 23.00 -10.15 19.31
C THR A 95 24.26 -9.57 18.64
N LYS A 96 24.14 -8.45 17.92
CA LYS A 96 25.31 -7.75 17.34
C LYS A 96 26.30 -7.25 18.41
N GLN A 97 25.79 -6.93 19.60
CA GLN A 97 26.59 -6.54 20.76
C GLN A 97 27.16 -7.74 21.54
N GLY A 98 26.91 -8.97 21.11
CA GLY A 98 27.30 -10.20 21.80
C GLY A 98 26.50 -10.47 23.07
N LYS A 99 25.30 -9.88 23.21
CA LYS A 99 24.41 -10.00 24.35
C LYS A 99 23.17 -10.83 24.00
N SER A 100 22.57 -11.43 25.02
CA SER A 100 21.31 -12.16 24.93
C SER A 100 20.23 -11.47 25.77
N ARG A 101 18.96 -11.64 25.39
CA ARG A 101 17.83 -11.20 26.22
C ARG A 101 17.84 -11.84 27.63
N PHE A 102 18.44 -13.01 27.79
CA PHE A 102 18.53 -13.70 29.05
C PHE A 102 19.59 -13.11 30.02
N ASP A 103 20.39 -12.14 29.53
CA ASP A 103 21.37 -11.43 30.37
C ASP A 103 20.72 -10.29 31.19
N PHE A 104 19.44 -10.01 30.99
CA PHE A 104 18.71 -8.86 31.55
C PHE A 104 17.40 -9.28 32.20
N SER A 105 16.96 -8.51 33.19
CA SER A 105 15.59 -8.61 33.70
C SER A 105 14.59 -8.03 32.70
N ARG A 106 13.32 -8.41 32.82
CA ARG A 106 12.21 -7.88 31.97
C ARG A 106 12.16 -6.34 31.99
N ASP A 107 12.25 -5.73 33.16
CA ASP A 107 12.17 -4.27 33.33
C ASP A 107 13.37 -3.56 32.71
N GLN A 108 14.57 -4.16 32.79
CA GLN A 108 15.77 -3.67 32.12
C GLN A 108 15.60 -3.74 30.58
N LEU A 109 15.07 -4.83 30.07
CA LEU A 109 14.77 -4.96 28.62
C LEU A 109 13.74 -3.95 28.17
N TYR A 110 12.64 -3.80 28.91
CA TYR A 110 11.61 -2.80 28.60
C TYR A 110 12.21 -1.39 28.50
N SER A 111 12.99 -0.98 29.48
CA SER A 111 13.62 0.35 29.50
C SER A 111 14.60 0.56 28.35
N GLN A 112 15.36 -0.46 27.98
CA GLN A 112 16.30 -0.41 26.86
C GLN A 112 15.54 -0.31 25.52
N VAL A 113 14.49 -1.10 25.33
CA VAL A 113 13.64 -1.04 24.12
C VAL A 113 12.90 0.29 24.02
N TRP A 114 12.43 0.82 25.17
CA TRP A 114 11.80 2.15 25.21
C TRP A 114 12.72 3.24 24.64
N ASN A 115 13.96 3.31 25.12
CA ASN A 115 14.94 4.30 24.66
C ASN A 115 15.25 4.12 23.14
N PHE A 116 15.40 2.87 22.71
CA PHE A 116 15.59 2.54 21.29
C PHE A 116 14.42 3.03 20.42
N VAL A 117 13.20 2.77 20.87
CA VAL A 117 11.98 3.17 20.13
C VAL A 117 11.82 4.68 20.10
N GLN A 118 12.08 5.41 21.19
CA GLN A 118 11.97 6.86 21.20
C GLN A 118 12.96 7.53 20.20
N GLU A 119 14.17 7.00 20.10
CA GLU A 119 15.14 7.45 19.08
C GLU A 119 14.62 7.22 17.66
N LYS A 120 14.12 6.00 17.37
CA LYS A 120 13.62 5.65 16.03
C LYS A 120 12.36 6.41 15.67
N ARG A 121 11.46 6.65 16.63
CA ARG A 121 10.26 7.47 16.46
C ARG A 121 10.59 8.90 16.06
N GLY A 122 11.50 9.56 16.76
CA GLY A 122 11.93 10.93 16.41
C GLY A 122 12.49 11.03 14.97
N ASN A 123 13.31 10.05 14.57
CA ASN A 123 13.80 9.99 13.19
C ASN A 123 12.67 9.77 12.15
N MET A 124 11.72 8.90 12.44
CA MET A 124 10.56 8.65 11.59
C MET A 124 9.71 9.92 11.39
N GLU A 125 9.46 10.67 12.46
CA GLU A 125 8.72 11.94 12.39
C GLU A 125 9.42 12.96 11.50
N LEU A 126 10.75 13.05 11.55
CA LEU A 126 11.53 13.92 10.65
C LEU A 126 11.42 13.46 9.19
N GLN A 127 11.41 12.15 8.93
CA GLN A 127 11.24 11.62 7.58
C GLN A 127 9.83 11.89 7.03
N LEU A 128 8.79 11.82 7.85
CA LEU A 128 7.42 12.16 7.45
C LEU A 128 7.30 13.66 7.09
N ARG A 129 7.94 14.53 7.86
CA ARG A 129 8.03 15.97 7.56
C ARG A 129 8.77 16.23 6.25
N ALA A 130 9.88 15.55 6.04
CA ALA A 130 10.65 15.67 4.80
C ALA A 130 9.86 15.19 3.56
N LEU A 131 8.92 14.24 3.72
CA LEU A 131 7.98 13.82 2.68
C LEU A 131 6.81 14.80 2.48
N GLY A 132 6.72 15.86 3.27
CA GLY A 132 5.67 16.86 3.16
C GLY A 132 4.31 16.44 3.69
N VAL A 133 4.27 15.46 4.60
CA VAL A 133 3.02 14.98 5.20
C VAL A 133 2.37 16.07 6.03
N SER A 134 1.16 16.49 5.67
CA SER A 134 0.46 17.61 6.32
C SER A 134 -0.40 17.17 7.51
N ALA A 135 0.19 16.37 8.39
CA ALA A 135 -0.47 15.83 9.57
C ALA A 135 -0.55 16.86 10.73
N SER A 136 -1.59 16.73 11.53
CA SER A 136 -1.74 17.53 12.77
C SER A 136 -0.85 16.98 13.88
N TRP A 137 0.40 17.44 13.94
CA TRP A 137 1.39 16.93 14.89
C TRP A 137 1.03 17.16 16.35
N LYS A 138 0.19 18.13 16.63
CA LYS A 138 -0.39 18.36 17.95
C LYS A 138 -1.16 17.13 18.46
N HIS A 139 -1.74 16.35 17.56
CA HIS A 139 -2.55 15.18 17.88
C HIS A 139 -1.81 13.85 17.64
N LEU A 140 -0.47 13.91 17.47
CA LEU A 140 0.34 12.70 17.34
C LEU A 140 0.12 11.78 18.55
N THR A 141 -0.28 10.55 18.28
CA THR A 141 -0.52 9.54 19.31
C THR A 141 0.45 8.37 19.13
N PHE A 142 1.11 7.97 20.21
CA PHE A 142 1.91 6.76 20.25
C PHE A 142 1.12 5.63 20.93
N THR A 143 1.21 4.42 20.43
CA THR A 143 0.40 3.30 20.95
C THR A 143 0.75 2.85 22.38
N LEU A 144 1.77 3.43 23.01
CA LEU A 144 2.05 3.30 24.45
C LEU A 144 1.81 4.59 25.24
N ASP A 145 1.09 5.57 24.70
CA ASP A 145 0.64 6.73 25.49
C ASP A 145 -0.47 6.31 26.47
N ASP A 146 -0.53 6.98 27.60
CA ASP A 146 -1.47 6.65 28.68
C ASP A 146 -2.92 6.58 28.21
N LYS A 147 -3.35 7.49 27.30
CA LYS A 147 -4.71 7.44 26.74
C LYS A 147 -5.00 6.15 25.98
N VAL A 148 -4.00 5.61 25.29
CA VAL A 148 -4.13 4.35 24.54
C VAL A 148 -4.20 3.18 25.53
N ILE A 149 -3.25 3.11 26.46
CA ILE A 149 -3.17 2.05 27.48
C ILE A 149 -4.47 2.00 28.28
N ASN A 150 -4.96 3.13 28.78
CA ASN A 150 -6.21 3.21 29.54
C ASN A 150 -7.42 2.74 28.73
N THR A 151 -7.53 3.15 27.46
CA THR A 151 -8.64 2.70 26.60
C THR A 151 -8.56 1.21 26.30
N VAL A 152 -7.35 0.67 26.10
CA VAL A 152 -7.13 -0.77 25.91
C VAL A 152 -7.54 -1.55 27.18
N TYR A 153 -7.18 -1.06 28.35
CA TYR A 153 -7.59 -1.66 29.63
C TYR A 153 -9.10 -1.61 29.87
N ASP A 154 -9.74 -0.48 29.55
CA ASP A 154 -11.20 -0.34 29.63
C ASP A 154 -11.92 -1.30 28.68
N THR A 155 -11.39 -1.48 27.47
CA THR A 155 -11.93 -2.43 26.49
C THR A 155 -11.76 -3.86 26.97
N PHE A 156 -10.58 -4.20 27.49
CA PHE A 156 -10.34 -5.52 28.07
C PHE A 156 -11.26 -5.80 29.26
N LYS A 157 -11.41 -4.84 30.19
CA LYS A 157 -12.32 -4.95 31.33
C LYS A 157 -13.76 -5.18 30.90
N LYS A 158 -14.23 -4.38 29.92
CA LYS A 158 -15.59 -4.56 29.40
C LYS A 158 -15.78 -5.94 28.78
N MET A 159 -14.81 -6.43 27.99
CA MET A 159 -14.87 -7.78 27.40
C MET A 159 -14.80 -8.88 28.48
N TRP A 160 -14.05 -8.65 29.56
CA TRP A 160 -14.01 -9.53 30.69
C TRP A 160 -15.39 -9.64 31.35
N ASP A 161 -16.03 -8.51 31.65
CA ASP A 161 -17.35 -8.46 32.28
C ASP A 161 -18.44 -9.06 31.38
N ASP A 162 -18.31 -8.90 30.07
CA ASP A 162 -19.23 -9.48 29.08
C ASP A 162 -18.92 -10.96 28.77
N ASN A 163 -17.98 -11.61 29.47
CA ASN A 163 -17.53 -13.00 29.25
C ASN A 163 -17.03 -13.29 27.83
N LEU A 164 -16.49 -12.29 27.14
CA LEU A 164 -15.89 -12.43 25.82
C LEU A 164 -14.40 -12.81 25.90
N ILE A 165 -13.75 -12.56 27.03
CA ILE A 165 -12.37 -12.94 27.29
C ILE A 165 -12.36 -14.16 28.19
N TYR A 166 -11.45 -15.09 27.91
CA TYR A 166 -11.17 -16.23 28.76
C TYR A 166 -9.67 -16.57 28.70
N ARG A 167 -9.17 -17.16 29.79
CA ARG A 167 -7.86 -17.80 29.85
C ARG A 167 -8.08 -19.31 29.76
N GLY A 168 -7.33 -19.98 28.91
CA GLY A 168 -7.51 -21.42 28.76
C GLY A 168 -6.41 -22.09 27.97
N GLU A 169 -6.31 -23.40 28.17
CA GLU A 169 -5.42 -24.24 27.38
C GLU A 169 -5.96 -24.43 25.96
N ARG A 170 -5.20 -23.97 24.99
CA ARG A 170 -5.46 -24.16 23.56
C ARG A 170 -4.17 -24.49 22.84
N ILE A 171 -4.31 -25.15 21.72
CA ILE A 171 -3.19 -25.27 20.80
C ILE A 171 -2.99 -23.93 20.09
N VAL A 172 -1.76 -23.45 20.10
CA VAL A 172 -1.36 -22.16 19.50
C VAL A 172 -0.19 -22.36 18.58
N ASN A 173 -0.06 -21.47 17.59
CA ASN A 173 1.13 -21.41 16.74
C ASN A 173 2.28 -20.82 17.55
N TYR A 174 3.35 -21.57 17.78
CA TYR A 174 4.44 -21.16 18.64
C TYR A 174 5.79 -21.16 17.91
N CYS A 175 6.54 -20.08 18.02
CA CYS A 175 7.90 -20.01 17.52
C CYS A 175 8.89 -20.35 18.63
N THR A 176 9.54 -21.50 18.53
CA THR A 176 10.51 -21.98 19.54
C THR A 176 11.79 -21.13 19.61
N LYS A 177 12.14 -20.42 18.52
CA LYS A 177 13.28 -19.49 18.50
C LYS A 177 12.98 -18.20 19.26
N HIS A 178 11.81 -17.59 19.06
CA HIS A 178 11.40 -16.36 19.74
C HIS A 178 10.68 -16.65 21.07
N GLN A 179 10.30 -17.91 21.31
CA GLN A 179 9.58 -18.37 22.50
C GLN A 179 8.30 -17.56 22.76
N THR A 180 7.50 -17.36 21.71
CA THR A 180 6.20 -16.68 21.80
C THR A 180 5.18 -17.28 20.83
N SER A 181 3.91 -17.11 21.15
CA SER A 181 2.79 -17.55 20.33
C SER A 181 2.39 -16.49 19.30
N PHE A 182 1.69 -16.94 18.25
CA PHE A 182 1.16 -16.14 17.16
C PHE A 182 -0.32 -16.44 16.91
N ALA A 183 -1.04 -15.45 16.41
CA ALA A 183 -2.33 -15.67 15.78
C ALA A 183 -2.14 -16.33 14.39
N ASP A 184 -3.16 -17.04 13.89
CA ASP A 184 -3.09 -17.76 12.62
C ASP A 184 -2.65 -16.86 11.44
N ILE A 185 -3.07 -15.59 11.46
CA ILE A 185 -2.74 -14.62 10.41
C ILE A 185 -1.26 -14.20 10.38
N GLU A 186 -0.51 -14.46 11.45
CA GLU A 186 0.93 -14.14 11.56
C GLU A 186 1.83 -15.30 11.11
N VAL A 187 1.25 -16.40 10.65
CA VAL A 187 1.97 -17.58 10.16
C VAL A 187 2.08 -17.56 8.64
N GLU A 188 3.31 -17.60 8.12
CA GLU A 188 3.56 -17.73 6.69
C GLU A 188 3.54 -19.20 6.27
N HIS A 189 2.58 -19.61 5.43
CA HIS A 189 2.55 -20.94 4.90
C HIS A 189 3.35 -21.03 3.60
N LYS A 190 4.28 -22.01 3.55
CA LYS A 190 5.10 -22.32 2.38
C LYS A 190 4.86 -23.73 1.94
N ASN A 191 4.69 -23.94 0.62
CA ASN A 191 4.63 -25.28 0.07
C ASN A 191 6.03 -25.86 0.05
N GLU A 192 6.22 -26.97 0.76
CA GLU A 192 7.48 -27.67 0.86
C GLU A 192 7.33 -29.12 0.40
N LYS A 193 8.39 -29.65 -0.23
CA LYS A 193 8.51 -31.05 -0.54
C LYS A 193 8.81 -31.81 0.75
N GLY A 194 7.96 -32.75 1.09
CA GLY A 194 8.09 -33.57 2.27
C GLY A 194 7.83 -35.04 1.97
N LYS A 195 7.77 -35.81 3.02
CA LYS A 195 7.48 -37.24 2.95
C LYS A 195 6.35 -37.59 3.87
N LEU A 196 5.48 -38.47 3.43
CA LEU A 196 4.46 -39.09 4.24
C LEU A 196 4.95 -40.50 4.57
N TRP A 197 5.36 -40.74 5.81
CA TRP A 197 5.89 -42.01 6.29
C TRP A 197 4.78 -42.92 6.76
N LYS A 198 4.82 -44.19 6.34
CA LYS A 198 3.89 -45.25 6.75
C LYS A 198 4.53 -46.07 7.86
N ILE A 199 3.86 -46.15 9.00
CA ILE A 199 4.37 -46.78 10.24
C ILE A 199 3.32 -47.77 10.74
N ALA A 200 3.77 -48.98 11.09
CA ALA A 200 2.93 -50.01 11.65
C ALA A 200 2.84 -49.87 13.18
N TYR A 201 1.62 -49.85 13.71
CA TYR A 201 1.34 -49.95 15.13
C TYR A 201 0.78 -51.33 15.43
N PRO A 202 1.56 -52.19 16.16
CA PRO A 202 1.17 -53.59 16.38
C PRO A 202 -0.04 -53.69 17.32
N THR A 203 -0.88 -54.70 17.11
CA THR A 203 -1.88 -55.11 18.11
C THR A 203 -1.19 -55.65 19.36
N LEU A 204 -1.91 -55.73 20.49
CA LEU A 204 -1.33 -56.14 21.78
C LEU A 204 -0.80 -57.59 21.73
N ASP A 205 -1.44 -58.46 20.94
CA ASP A 205 -0.99 -59.83 20.68
C ASP A 205 0.17 -59.93 19.68
N LYS A 206 0.52 -58.81 19.04
CA LYS A 206 1.56 -58.67 18.02
C LYS A 206 1.32 -59.53 16.76
N ILE A 207 0.10 -59.99 16.55
CA ILE A 207 -0.28 -60.79 15.35
C ILE A 207 -0.75 -59.87 14.23
N GLY A 208 -1.45 -58.76 14.57
CA GLY A 208 -1.94 -57.76 13.63
C GLY A 208 -1.24 -56.40 13.80
N GLU A 209 -1.54 -55.48 12.86
CA GLU A 209 -1.04 -54.14 12.90
C GLU A 209 -2.06 -53.15 12.24
N ILE A 210 -2.03 -51.89 12.68
CA ILE A 210 -2.66 -50.79 11.96
C ILE A 210 -1.56 -49.92 11.40
N ILE A 211 -1.66 -49.55 10.13
CA ILE A 211 -0.67 -48.72 9.46
C ILE A 211 -1.17 -47.28 9.47
N ILE A 212 -0.44 -46.39 10.14
CA ILE A 212 -0.69 -44.95 10.11
C ILE A 212 0.22 -44.25 9.08
N ALA A 213 -0.15 -43.07 8.62
CA ALA A 213 0.66 -42.26 7.75
C ALA A 213 0.85 -40.86 8.39
N THR A 214 2.09 -40.37 8.46
CA THR A 214 2.42 -39.08 9.11
C THR A 214 3.54 -38.35 8.39
N THR A 215 3.48 -37.03 8.39
CA THR A 215 4.58 -36.14 7.97
C THR A 215 5.54 -35.82 9.13
N ARG A 216 5.16 -36.17 10.37
CA ARG A 216 5.88 -35.82 11.59
C ARG A 216 6.12 -37.06 12.48
N PRO A 217 7.01 -37.99 12.10
CA PRO A 217 7.29 -39.18 12.90
C PRO A 217 7.76 -38.89 14.32
N GLU A 218 8.46 -37.78 14.57
CA GLU A 218 8.96 -37.36 15.86
C GLU A 218 7.83 -37.14 16.89
N THR A 219 6.67 -36.69 16.48
CA THR A 219 5.55 -36.45 17.41
C THR A 219 4.81 -37.71 17.81
N MET A 220 5.01 -38.83 17.07
CA MET A 220 4.37 -40.10 17.42
C MET A 220 4.70 -40.58 18.84
N LEU A 221 5.84 -40.13 19.38
CA LEU A 221 6.23 -40.48 20.75
C LEU A 221 5.24 -39.98 21.82
N GLY A 222 4.37 -39.04 21.47
CA GLY A 222 3.29 -38.48 22.27
C GLY A 222 1.90 -38.88 21.81
N ASP A 223 1.74 -39.92 20.99
CA ASP A 223 0.44 -40.36 20.56
C ASP A 223 -0.38 -40.93 21.70
N ILE A 224 -1.66 -40.58 21.72
CA ILE A 224 -2.60 -40.98 22.77
C ILE A 224 -3.75 -41.83 22.22
N ALA A 225 -3.96 -41.84 20.93
CA ALA A 225 -4.96 -42.67 20.27
C ALA A 225 -4.60 -42.85 18.78
N VAL A 226 -5.28 -43.78 18.09
CA VAL A 226 -5.42 -43.81 16.64
C VAL A 226 -6.88 -43.64 16.30
N ALA A 227 -7.20 -42.67 15.41
CA ALA A 227 -8.56 -42.44 14.93
C ALA A 227 -8.76 -43.08 13.55
N VAL A 228 -9.97 -43.62 13.34
CA VAL A 228 -10.43 -44.19 12.06
C VAL A 228 -11.86 -43.72 11.80
N HIS A 229 -12.27 -43.66 10.56
CA HIS A 229 -13.65 -43.33 10.22
C HIS A 229 -14.62 -44.43 10.69
N PRO A 230 -15.79 -44.14 11.29
CA PRO A 230 -16.74 -45.13 11.79
C PRO A 230 -17.26 -46.06 10.71
N ASP A 231 -17.33 -45.60 9.46
CA ASP A 231 -17.82 -46.39 8.32
C ASP A 231 -16.71 -47.13 7.54
N ASP A 232 -15.45 -47.04 7.99
CA ASP A 232 -14.34 -47.73 7.32
C ASP A 232 -14.33 -49.22 7.67
N GLU A 233 -14.80 -50.05 6.78
CA GLU A 233 -14.89 -51.47 6.97
C GLU A 233 -13.54 -52.14 7.25
N ARG A 234 -12.41 -51.50 6.86
CA ARG A 234 -11.06 -52.03 7.10
C ARG A 234 -10.72 -52.07 8.59
N TYR A 235 -11.25 -51.08 9.35
CA TYR A 235 -10.88 -50.86 10.74
C TYR A 235 -12.05 -51.00 11.72
N LYS A 236 -13.26 -51.17 11.24
CA LYS A 236 -14.50 -51.23 12.05
C LYS A 236 -14.43 -52.22 13.21
N LYS A 237 -13.77 -53.36 13.03
CA LYS A 237 -13.60 -54.37 14.11
C LYS A 237 -12.56 -54.00 15.13
N LEU A 238 -11.71 -53.04 14.86
CA LEU A 238 -10.65 -52.58 15.73
C LEU A 238 -11.09 -51.39 16.64
N ILE A 239 -12.21 -50.72 16.30
CA ILE A 239 -12.75 -49.60 17.08
C ILE A 239 -13.04 -50.06 18.51
N GLY A 240 -12.56 -49.33 19.49
CA GLY A 240 -12.69 -49.62 20.92
C GLY A 240 -11.65 -50.61 21.44
N THR A 241 -10.79 -51.19 20.57
CA THR A 241 -9.66 -51.99 21.01
C THR A 241 -8.43 -51.11 21.32
N ARG A 242 -7.37 -51.72 21.80
CA ARG A 242 -6.08 -51.04 22.07
C ARG A 242 -4.97 -51.61 21.21
N ILE A 243 -4.01 -50.75 20.88
CA ILE A 243 -2.81 -51.07 20.14
C ILE A 243 -1.57 -50.58 20.89
N LEU A 244 -0.42 -51.12 20.51
CA LEU A 244 0.85 -50.77 21.12
C LEU A 244 1.50 -49.58 20.34
N LEU A 245 1.73 -48.46 20.99
CA LEU A 245 2.53 -47.37 20.45
C LEU A 245 4.00 -47.81 20.30
N PRO A 246 4.56 -47.84 19.11
CA PRO A 246 5.94 -48.29 18.89
C PRO A 246 6.95 -47.41 19.68
N ILE A 247 8.11 -48.03 19.97
CA ILE A 247 9.23 -47.38 20.70
C ILE A 247 8.90 -47.06 22.16
N VAL A 248 7.76 -46.41 22.42
CA VAL A 248 7.30 -46.03 23.77
C VAL A 248 6.72 -47.21 24.53
N ASN A 249 6.20 -48.21 23.83
CA ASN A 249 5.52 -49.39 24.36
C ASN A 249 4.31 -49.07 25.26
N LYS A 250 3.58 -48.01 24.93
CA LYS A 250 2.36 -47.56 25.64
C LYS A 250 1.13 -48.11 24.88
N GLU A 251 0.15 -48.58 25.64
CA GLU A 251 -1.13 -49.01 25.09
C GLU A 251 -2.02 -47.78 24.80
N ILE A 252 -2.47 -47.61 23.58
CA ILE A 252 -3.35 -46.52 23.18
C ILE A 252 -4.64 -47.06 22.53
N PRO A 253 -5.80 -46.37 22.68
CA PRO A 253 -7.07 -46.83 22.10
C PRO A 253 -7.17 -46.53 20.61
N ILE A 254 -7.97 -47.33 19.89
CA ILE A 254 -8.47 -47.00 18.56
C ILE A 254 -9.88 -46.39 18.70
N ILE A 255 -10.05 -45.15 18.24
CA ILE A 255 -11.31 -44.41 18.34
C ILE A 255 -11.94 -44.20 16.98
N ALA A 256 -13.26 -43.98 16.95
CA ALA A 256 -13.97 -43.61 15.73
C ALA A 256 -14.24 -42.12 15.67
N ASP A 257 -13.85 -41.45 14.58
CA ASP A 257 -14.14 -40.02 14.41
C ASP A 257 -14.43 -39.71 12.93
N GLU A 258 -15.52 -39.00 12.64
CA GLU A 258 -15.96 -38.63 11.29
C GLU A 258 -14.99 -37.66 10.58
N TYR A 259 -14.10 -37.05 11.28
CA TYR A 259 -13.07 -36.19 10.74
C TYR A 259 -12.05 -36.95 9.85
N VAL A 260 -11.89 -38.26 10.05
CA VAL A 260 -10.90 -39.06 9.34
C VAL A 260 -11.33 -39.30 7.90
N ASP A 261 -10.54 -38.85 6.93
CA ASP A 261 -10.74 -39.15 5.52
C ASP A 261 -10.25 -40.56 5.19
N MET A 262 -11.19 -41.47 4.84
CA MET A 262 -10.92 -42.87 4.49
C MET A 262 -10.01 -43.02 3.27
N SER A 263 -9.94 -42.02 2.39
CA SER A 263 -9.17 -42.03 1.15
C SER A 263 -7.74 -41.45 1.31
N TYR A 264 -7.49 -40.69 2.37
CA TYR A 264 -6.21 -40.06 2.59
C TYR A 264 -5.23 -40.96 3.36
N GLY A 265 -4.00 -41.10 2.86
CA GLY A 265 -2.97 -41.90 3.49
C GLY A 265 -3.34 -43.38 3.61
N THR A 266 -3.58 -43.83 4.84
CA THR A 266 -4.02 -45.22 5.14
C THR A 266 -5.47 -45.27 5.62
N GLY A 267 -6.14 -44.12 5.84
CA GLY A 267 -7.44 -44.03 6.50
C GLY A 267 -7.38 -44.21 8.02
N ALA A 268 -6.18 -44.30 8.58
CA ALA A 268 -5.94 -44.30 10.03
C ALA A 268 -4.98 -43.19 10.40
N VAL A 269 -5.39 -42.32 11.34
CA VAL A 269 -4.68 -41.12 11.76
C VAL A 269 -4.20 -41.27 13.21
N LYS A 270 -2.93 -41.05 13.47
CA LYS A 270 -2.39 -40.93 14.82
C LYS A 270 -2.91 -39.65 15.47
N ILE A 271 -3.18 -39.66 16.76
CA ILE A 271 -3.70 -38.52 17.50
C ILE A 271 -2.64 -38.04 18.52
N THR A 272 -2.06 -36.87 18.20
CA THR A 272 -1.08 -36.16 19.06
C THR A 272 -1.59 -34.76 19.37
N PRO A 273 -2.55 -34.60 20.25
CA PRO A 273 -3.31 -33.36 20.41
C PRO A 273 -2.50 -32.16 20.89
N ALA A 274 -1.32 -32.39 21.45
CA ALA A 274 -0.42 -31.31 21.89
C ALA A 274 0.35 -30.64 20.70
N HIS A 275 0.37 -31.28 19.50
CA HIS A 275 1.20 -30.86 18.39
C HIS A 275 0.49 -30.82 17.01
N ASP A 276 -0.83 -30.99 16.99
CA ASP A 276 -1.67 -30.85 15.80
C ASP A 276 -3.04 -30.27 16.18
N PRO A 277 -3.48 -29.16 15.52
CA PRO A 277 -4.76 -28.52 15.82
C PRO A 277 -5.99 -29.41 15.58
N ASN A 278 -5.95 -30.30 14.59
CA ASN A 278 -7.05 -31.20 14.30
C ASN A 278 -7.11 -32.32 15.34
N ASP A 279 -5.95 -32.87 15.70
CA ASP A 279 -5.83 -33.86 16.76
C ASP A 279 -6.31 -33.30 18.12
N PHE A 280 -6.06 -32.01 18.39
CA PHE A 280 -6.57 -31.32 19.59
C PHE A 280 -8.10 -31.30 19.65
N GLU A 281 -8.76 -30.99 18.55
CA GLU A 281 -10.22 -30.98 18.50
C GLU A 281 -10.81 -32.40 18.59
N ILE A 282 -10.16 -33.40 18.01
CA ILE A 282 -10.54 -34.82 18.18
C ILE A 282 -10.37 -35.22 19.65
N ALA A 283 -9.23 -34.91 20.26
CA ALA A 283 -8.99 -35.23 21.67
C ALA A 283 -10.04 -34.62 22.61
N LYS A 284 -10.45 -33.39 22.34
CA LYS A 284 -11.49 -32.70 23.11
C LYS A 284 -12.87 -33.39 22.99
N ARG A 285 -13.25 -33.87 21.79
CA ARG A 285 -14.50 -34.60 21.57
C ARG A 285 -14.54 -35.96 22.29
N HIS A 286 -13.36 -36.57 22.41
CA HIS A 286 -13.23 -37.91 23.00
C HIS A 286 -12.66 -37.90 24.43
N ASP A 287 -12.53 -36.73 25.07
CA ASP A 287 -11.99 -36.56 26.42
C ASP A 287 -10.62 -37.26 26.61
N LEU A 288 -9.71 -37.08 25.63
CA LEU A 288 -8.39 -37.68 25.64
C LEU A 288 -7.36 -36.76 26.33
N PRO A 289 -6.30 -37.32 26.96
CA PRO A 289 -5.27 -36.50 27.61
C PRO A 289 -4.44 -35.70 26.60
N LEU A 290 -3.82 -34.62 27.09
CA LEU A 290 -2.99 -33.73 26.29
C LEU A 290 -1.53 -33.90 26.72
N GLU A 291 -0.75 -34.69 25.97
CA GLU A 291 0.64 -35.01 26.26
C GLU A 291 1.59 -34.26 25.31
N SER A 292 2.38 -33.30 25.85
CA SER A 292 3.37 -32.55 25.07
C SER A 292 4.71 -33.28 25.03
N VAL A 293 5.31 -33.44 23.84
CA VAL A 293 6.63 -34.03 23.62
C VAL A 293 7.66 -33.04 23.07
N ILE A 294 7.30 -31.79 22.88
CA ILE A 294 8.20 -30.70 22.46
C ILE A 294 8.09 -29.56 23.45
N SER A 295 9.24 -29.07 23.93
CA SER A 295 9.32 -27.95 24.87
C SER A 295 9.23 -26.59 24.18
N PRO A 296 9.00 -25.50 24.91
CA PRO A 296 9.03 -24.12 24.36
C PRO A 296 10.36 -23.75 23.68
N GLU A 297 11.46 -24.37 24.08
CA GLU A 297 12.80 -24.20 23.48
C GLU A 297 12.98 -25.04 22.22
N GLY A 298 11.96 -25.78 21.78
CA GLY A 298 12.02 -26.66 20.59
C GLY A 298 12.87 -27.90 20.84
N LYS A 299 12.81 -28.49 22.03
CA LYS A 299 13.52 -29.71 22.39
C LYS A 299 12.53 -30.81 22.74
N MET A 300 12.88 -32.07 22.40
CA MET A 300 12.08 -33.23 22.80
C MET A 300 12.07 -33.40 24.30
N ILE A 301 10.89 -33.55 24.90
CA ILE A 301 10.64 -33.78 26.34
C ILE A 301 9.62 -34.91 26.51
N ASN A 302 9.54 -35.51 27.65
CA ASN A 302 8.59 -36.61 28.00
C ASN A 302 8.66 -37.80 27.01
N VAL A 303 9.84 -38.07 26.49
CA VAL A 303 10.15 -39.13 25.52
C VAL A 303 11.22 -40.06 26.07
N PRO A 304 11.41 -41.27 25.52
CA PRO A 304 12.50 -42.14 25.89
C PRO A 304 13.86 -41.45 25.85
N ALA A 305 14.76 -41.81 26.80
CA ALA A 305 16.03 -41.10 27.02
C ALA A 305 16.89 -40.87 25.79
N GLN A 306 16.84 -41.74 24.79
CA GLN A 306 17.58 -41.61 23.53
C GLN A 306 17.11 -40.47 22.63
N PHE A 307 15.93 -39.92 22.85
CA PHE A 307 15.35 -38.79 22.10
C PHE A 307 15.31 -37.51 22.91
N LEU A 308 15.52 -37.58 24.23
CA LEU A 308 15.42 -36.44 25.13
C LEU A 308 16.42 -35.35 24.77
N GLY A 309 15.94 -34.06 24.69
CA GLY A 309 16.77 -32.88 24.39
C GLY A 309 17.19 -32.72 22.93
N LEU A 310 16.81 -33.64 22.03
CA LEU A 310 17.02 -33.48 20.60
C LEU A 310 16.08 -32.40 20.02
N THR A 311 16.44 -31.83 18.90
CA THR A 311 15.48 -31.03 18.08
C THR A 311 14.48 -31.97 17.40
N PRO A 312 13.28 -31.47 17.02
CA PRO A 312 12.30 -32.29 16.28
C PRO A 312 12.87 -32.94 15.01
N VAL A 313 13.74 -32.23 14.27
CA VAL A 313 14.38 -32.75 13.05
C VAL A 313 15.37 -33.88 13.38
N GLU A 314 16.20 -33.74 14.39
CA GLU A 314 17.12 -34.78 14.85
C GLU A 314 16.33 -36.00 15.37
N ALA A 315 15.26 -35.74 16.14
CA ALA A 315 14.40 -36.78 16.67
C ALA A 315 13.69 -37.55 15.56
N ARG A 316 13.21 -36.88 14.49
CA ARG A 316 12.60 -37.50 13.32
C ARG A 316 13.52 -38.56 12.70
N THR A 317 14.79 -38.18 12.47
CA THR A 317 15.77 -39.09 11.91
C THR A 317 15.95 -40.33 12.79
N ARG A 318 16.15 -40.12 14.10
CA ARG A 318 16.35 -41.24 15.03
C ARG A 318 15.12 -42.11 15.27
N VAL A 319 13.92 -41.51 15.21
CA VAL A 319 12.67 -42.28 15.30
C VAL A 319 12.53 -43.19 14.08
N LEU A 320 12.83 -42.69 12.87
CA LEU A 320 12.78 -43.49 11.64
C LEU A 320 13.81 -44.64 11.70
N GLU A 321 15.03 -44.41 12.20
CA GLU A 321 16.06 -45.47 12.41
C GLU A 321 15.58 -46.50 13.41
N ALA A 322 14.98 -46.11 14.51
CA ALA A 322 14.44 -47.03 15.53
C ALA A 322 13.26 -47.85 14.98
N LEU A 323 12.38 -47.25 14.17
CA LEU A 323 11.28 -47.97 13.49
C LEU A 323 11.77 -48.98 12.45
N GLU A 324 12.83 -48.65 11.73
CA GLU A 324 13.49 -49.58 10.79
C GLU A 324 14.08 -50.79 11.54
N ALA A 325 14.80 -50.54 12.64
CA ALA A 325 15.37 -51.60 13.48
C ALA A 325 14.30 -52.52 14.12
N LEU A 326 13.09 -51.98 14.35
CA LEU A 326 11.94 -52.77 14.83
C LEU A 326 11.11 -53.41 13.72
N GLU A 327 11.50 -53.24 12.46
CA GLU A 327 10.76 -53.70 11.28
C GLU A 327 9.31 -53.15 11.21
N LEU A 328 9.09 -51.91 11.73
CA LEU A 328 7.76 -51.25 11.76
C LEU A 328 7.56 -50.16 10.69
N ARG A 329 8.57 -49.90 9.88
CA ARG A 329 8.44 -48.97 8.76
C ARG A 329 7.82 -49.68 7.55
N ARG A 330 6.75 -49.09 6.99
CA ARG A 330 5.98 -49.69 5.86
C ARG A 330 6.14 -48.89 4.56
N GLY A 331 7.16 -48.04 4.49
CA GLY A 331 7.48 -47.23 3.31
C GLY A 331 7.21 -45.75 3.49
N GLU A 332 7.38 -44.98 2.40
CA GLU A 332 7.17 -43.53 2.35
C GLU A 332 6.62 -43.11 0.98
N THR A 333 5.96 -41.95 0.93
CA THR A 333 5.45 -41.33 -0.29
C THR A 333 5.89 -39.89 -0.31
N GLU A 334 6.43 -39.41 -1.42
CA GLU A 334 6.73 -37.95 -1.56
C GLU A 334 5.42 -37.18 -1.66
N ILE A 335 5.36 -36.07 -0.94
CA ILE A 335 4.22 -35.16 -0.93
C ILE A 335 4.69 -33.71 -0.98
N GLU A 336 3.81 -32.82 -1.45
CA GLU A 336 3.97 -31.39 -1.29
C GLU A 336 2.87 -30.91 -0.34
N HIS A 337 3.24 -30.19 0.71
CA HIS A 337 2.29 -29.71 1.73
C HIS A 337 2.67 -28.34 2.26
N ALA A 338 1.70 -27.60 2.74
CA ALA A 338 1.89 -26.29 3.33
C ALA A 338 2.46 -26.43 4.75
N VAL A 339 3.62 -25.82 5.02
CA VAL A 339 4.27 -25.74 6.32
C VAL A 339 4.22 -24.33 6.84
N GLY A 340 3.75 -24.14 8.07
CA GLY A 340 3.72 -22.86 8.73
C GLY A 340 5.11 -22.41 9.20
N HIS A 341 5.48 -21.17 8.89
CA HIS A 341 6.75 -20.57 9.25
C HIS A 341 6.53 -19.27 10.02
N CYS A 342 7.43 -18.98 10.95
CA CYS A 342 7.49 -17.70 11.60
C CYS A 342 7.87 -16.63 10.57
N TYR A 343 7.01 -15.66 10.38
CA TYR A 343 7.18 -14.57 9.39
C TYR A 343 8.43 -13.70 9.63
N LYS A 344 9.07 -13.80 10.81
CA LYS A 344 10.29 -13.03 11.14
C LYS A 344 11.59 -13.80 11.05
N CYS A 345 11.64 -15.04 11.51
CA CYS A 345 12.89 -15.82 11.50
C CYS A 345 12.88 -16.97 10.47
N GLY A 346 11.74 -17.24 9.86
CA GLY A 346 11.58 -18.34 8.90
C GLY A 346 11.65 -19.74 9.53
N SER A 347 11.73 -19.86 10.85
CA SER A 347 11.69 -21.17 11.52
C SER A 347 10.30 -21.79 11.39
N VAL A 348 10.23 -23.10 11.30
CA VAL A 348 8.97 -23.84 11.33
C VAL A 348 8.24 -23.54 12.64
N ILE A 349 6.94 -23.25 12.54
CA ILE A 349 6.06 -23.07 13.69
C ILE A 349 5.73 -24.43 14.29
N GLU A 350 5.84 -24.54 15.60
CA GLU A 350 5.41 -25.70 16.36
C GLU A 350 4.02 -25.46 16.97
N PRO A 351 2.98 -26.21 16.58
CA PRO A 351 1.73 -26.20 17.32
C PRO A 351 1.99 -26.72 18.73
N MET A 352 1.59 -25.93 19.73
CA MET A 352 1.83 -26.26 21.14
C MET A 352 0.64 -25.92 22.01
N ILE A 353 0.37 -26.71 23.02
CA ILE A 353 -0.60 -26.36 24.06
C ILE A 353 -0.02 -25.31 24.97
N LYS A 354 -0.73 -24.20 25.10
CA LYS A 354 -0.40 -23.11 26.01
C LYS A 354 -1.67 -22.58 26.67
N GLU A 355 -1.58 -22.26 27.92
CA GLU A 355 -2.60 -21.52 28.61
C GLU A 355 -2.39 -20.04 28.37
N GLN A 356 -3.35 -19.41 27.67
CA GLN A 356 -3.25 -18.04 27.19
C GLN A 356 -4.59 -17.32 27.23
N TRP A 357 -4.58 -16.00 26.98
CA TRP A 357 -5.78 -15.18 26.89
C TRP A 357 -6.34 -15.16 25.46
N PHE A 358 -7.63 -15.37 25.35
CA PHE A 358 -8.36 -15.40 24.09
C PHE A 358 -9.60 -14.51 24.11
N ILE A 359 -9.93 -13.96 22.94
CA ILE A 359 -11.21 -13.28 22.68
C ILE A 359 -12.10 -14.22 21.87
N LYS A 360 -13.35 -14.40 22.31
CA LYS A 360 -14.42 -15.06 21.54
C LYS A 360 -14.84 -14.15 20.40
N THR A 361 -14.38 -14.42 19.19
CA THR A 361 -14.52 -13.51 18.05
C THR A 361 -15.86 -13.61 17.31
N GLN A 362 -16.55 -14.73 17.37
CA GLN A 362 -17.74 -14.98 16.56
C GLN A 362 -18.86 -13.93 16.81
N SER A 363 -19.11 -13.56 18.06
CA SER A 363 -20.10 -12.55 18.41
C SER A 363 -19.70 -11.14 18.00
N LEU A 364 -18.40 -10.86 17.87
CA LEU A 364 -17.87 -9.58 17.39
C LEU A 364 -17.85 -9.52 15.86
N ALA A 365 -17.62 -10.66 15.19
CA ALA A 365 -17.56 -10.75 13.74
C ALA A 365 -18.93 -10.61 13.07
N GLN A 366 -19.99 -11.13 13.69
CA GLN A 366 -21.32 -11.14 13.07
C GLN A 366 -21.85 -9.73 12.76
N PRO A 367 -21.81 -8.73 13.67
CA PRO A 367 -22.21 -7.36 13.34
C PRO A 367 -21.38 -6.73 12.22
N ALA A 368 -20.06 -7.06 12.16
CA ALA A 368 -19.20 -6.59 11.08
C ALA A 368 -19.57 -7.21 9.72
N ILE A 369 -19.85 -8.53 9.69
CA ILE A 369 -20.33 -9.23 8.50
C ILE A 369 -21.65 -8.62 8.01
N ASP A 370 -22.57 -8.34 8.91
CA ASP A 370 -23.89 -7.79 8.57
C ASP A 370 -23.78 -6.38 7.96
N ALA A 371 -22.93 -5.51 8.52
CA ALA A 371 -22.65 -4.18 7.99
C ALA A 371 -21.97 -4.25 6.61
N LEU A 372 -21.00 -5.16 6.44
CA LEU A 372 -20.32 -5.36 5.16
C LEU A 372 -21.25 -5.93 4.07
N LYS A 373 -22.18 -6.84 4.43
CA LYS A 373 -23.20 -7.37 3.51
C LYS A 373 -24.20 -6.30 3.08
N LYS A 374 -24.51 -5.34 3.95
CA LYS A 374 -25.38 -4.17 3.65
C LYS A 374 -24.66 -3.05 2.91
N GLU A 375 -23.34 -3.21 2.64
CA GLU A 375 -22.51 -2.22 1.96
C GLU A 375 -22.39 -0.87 2.72
N GLU A 376 -22.49 -0.90 4.05
CA GLU A 376 -22.39 0.30 4.89
C GLU A 376 -20.98 0.90 4.91
N ILE A 377 -19.97 0.17 4.41
CA ILE A 377 -18.60 0.65 4.15
C ILE A 377 -18.28 0.42 2.67
N ALA A 378 -17.85 1.46 1.97
CA ALA A 378 -17.37 1.36 0.60
C ALA A 378 -15.92 0.83 0.57
N PHE A 379 -15.60 -0.04 -0.41
CA PHE A 379 -14.26 -0.61 -0.59
C PHE A 379 -13.71 -0.30 -1.97
N TYR A 380 -12.45 0.11 -2.01
CA TYR A 380 -11.69 0.35 -3.22
C TYR A 380 -10.43 -0.54 -3.25
N PRO A 381 -10.45 -1.63 -4.07
CA PRO A 381 -11.52 -2.08 -4.97
C PRO A 381 -12.64 -2.84 -4.24
N ALA A 382 -13.87 -2.78 -4.79
CA ALA A 382 -15.06 -3.39 -4.19
C ALA A 382 -14.97 -4.92 -3.96
N SER A 383 -14.14 -5.62 -4.75
CA SER A 383 -13.91 -7.06 -4.60
C SER A 383 -13.36 -7.46 -3.24
N LYS A 384 -12.60 -6.58 -2.59
CA LYS A 384 -11.97 -6.83 -1.29
C LYS A 384 -12.96 -6.92 -0.13
N ARG A 385 -14.14 -6.31 -0.25
CA ARG A 385 -15.22 -6.49 0.72
C ARG A 385 -15.66 -7.95 0.82
N LYS A 386 -15.82 -8.64 -0.32
CA LYS A 386 -16.22 -10.07 -0.33
C LYS A 386 -15.13 -10.96 0.29
N GLU A 387 -13.88 -10.64 0.03
CA GLU A 387 -12.73 -11.35 0.62
C GLU A 387 -12.72 -11.20 2.16
N LEU A 388 -13.02 -9.99 2.65
CA LEU A 388 -13.07 -9.71 4.08
C LEU A 388 -14.24 -10.44 4.76
N ILE A 389 -15.43 -10.48 4.13
CA ILE A 389 -16.58 -11.24 4.64
C ILE A 389 -16.22 -12.73 4.77
N ALA A 390 -15.67 -13.34 3.72
CA ALA A 390 -15.26 -14.76 3.75
C ALA A 390 -14.24 -15.07 4.85
N TYR A 391 -13.31 -14.14 5.11
CA TYR A 391 -12.36 -14.25 6.22
C TYR A 391 -13.07 -14.20 7.59
N LEU A 392 -13.96 -13.24 7.80
CA LEU A 392 -14.69 -13.08 9.06
C LEU A 392 -15.62 -14.27 9.38
N GLU A 393 -16.21 -14.89 8.37
CA GLU A 393 -17.06 -16.09 8.53
C GLU A 393 -16.29 -17.32 9.03
N GLN A 394 -14.97 -17.34 8.85
CA GLN A 394 -14.07 -18.45 9.27
C GLN A 394 -13.21 -18.09 10.49
N LEU A 395 -13.45 -16.93 11.10
CA LEU A 395 -12.59 -16.40 12.16
C LEU A 395 -12.68 -17.28 13.42
N LYS A 396 -11.53 -17.75 13.91
CA LYS A 396 -11.39 -18.46 15.18
C LYS A 396 -11.20 -17.49 16.33
N ASP A 397 -11.28 -18.00 17.58
CA ASP A 397 -10.96 -17.22 18.77
C ASP A 397 -9.56 -16.63 18.67
N TRP A 398 -9.45 -15.36 19.03
CA TRP A 398 -8.23 -14.59 18.86
C TRP A 398 -7.32 -14.69 20.09
N ASN A 399 -6.15 -15.29 19.93
CA ASN A 399 -5.09 -15.29 20.92
C ASN A 399 -4.47 -13.90 21.05
N ILE A 400 -4.62 -13.27 22.21
CA ILE A 400 -4.11 -11.92 22.50
C ILE A 400 -2.88 -11.89 23.40
N SER A 401 -2.35 -13.03 23.81
CA SER A 401 -1.15 -13.13 24.67
C SER A 401 0.13 -13.21 23.85
N ARG A 402 1.16 -12.44 24.26
CA ARG A 402 2.52 -12.52 23.72
C ARG A 402 3.54 -12.59 24.85
N GLN A 403 4.46 -13.59 24.78
CA GLN A 403 5.50 -13.86 25.76
C GLN A 403 6.76 -13.02 25.49
N ILE A 404 6.57 -11.70 25.40
CA ILE A 404 7.66 -10.74 25.16
C ILE A 404 7.64 -9.62 26.21
N PRO A 405 8.77 -9.00 26.54
CA PRO A 405 8.80 -7.94 27.55
C PRO A 405 8.30 -6.57 27.02
N TRP A 406 8.14 -6.42 25.69
CA TRP A 406 7.79 -5.17 25.03
C TRP A 406 6.34 -5.17 24.54
N GLY A 407 5.54 -4.24 25.02
CA GLY A 407 4.12 -4.09 24.70
C GLY A 407 3.30 -3.61 25.88
N ILE A 408 1.98 -3.50 25.69
CA ILE A 408 1.04 -3.19 26.78
C ILE A 408 0.85 -4.44 27.63
N PRO A 409 1.19 -4.43 28.94
CA PRO A 409 0.95 -5.58 29.83
C PRO A 409 -0.54 -5.94 29.92
N ILE A 410 -0.86 -7.21 30.04
CA ILE A 410 -2.23 -7.65 30.30
C ILE A 410 -2.60 -7.30 31.76
N PRO A 411 -3.70 -6.54 32.00
CA PRO A 411 -4.09 -6.07 33.33
C PRO A 411 -4.81 -7.17 34.15
N ALA A 412 -4.14 -8.30 34.35
CA ALA A 412 -4.65 -9.45 35.06
C ALA A 412 -3.65 -9.96 36.11
N PHE A 413 -4.18 -10.45 37.22
CA PHE A 413 -3.40 -10.98 38.30
C PHE A 413 -4.02 -12.30 38.77
N VAL A 414 -3.17 -13.31 39.05
CA VAL A 414 -3.59 -14.62 39.48
C VAL A 414 -3.35 -14.77 41.02
N ASN A 415 -4.28 -15.40 41.71
CA ASN A 415 -4.11 -15.76 43.11
C ASN A 415 -2.91 -16.70 43.25
N GLU A 416 -1.96 -16.36 44.15
CA GLU A 416 -0.75 -17.15 44.42
C GLU A 416 -1.04 -18.60 44.77
N ASN A 417 -2.20 -18.87 45.40
CA ASN A 417 -2.59 -20.20 45.90
C ASN A 417 -3.66 -20.90 45.04
N ASP A 418 -4.25 -20.19 44.03
CA ASP A 418 -5.25 -20.77 43.14
C ASP A 418 -5.04 -20.27 41.69
N PRO A 419 -4.49 -21.08 40.78
CA PRO A 419 -4.19 -20.69 39.42
C PRO A 419 -5.44 -20.43 38.54
N LYS A 420 -6.63 -20.70 39.08
CA LYS A 420 -7.91 -20.43 38.38
C LYS A 420 -8.57 -19.12 38.82
N ASP A 421 -8.13 -18.54 39.95
CA ASP A 421 -8.66 -17.30 40.50
C ASP A 421 -7.89 -16.09 39.94
N TRP A 422 -8.45 -15.46 38.92
CA TRP A 422 -7.90 -14.30 38.23
C TRP A 422 -8.72 -13.06 38.50
N ILE A 423 -8.05 -11.94 38.73
CA ILE A 423 -8.69 -10.62 38.87
C ILE A 423 -8.13 -9.64 37.84
N PHE A 424 -8.97 -8.69 37.47
CA PHE A 424 -8.57 -7.53 36.68
C PHE A 424 -8.04 -6.43 37.61
N ASP A 425 -6.84 -5.89 37.30
CA ASP A 425 -6.30 -4.74 37.99
C ASP A 425 -5.32 -3.98 37.07
N THR A 426 -5.36 -2.66 37.09
CA THR A 426 -4.54 -1.81 36.21
C THR A 426 -3.14 -1.51 36.74
N ARG A 427 -2.81 -1.96 37.97
CA ARG A 427 -1.48 -1.76 38.59
C ARG A 427 -0.39 -2.67 38.00
N THR A 428 -0.34 -2.78 36.69
CA THR A 428 0.57 -3.68 35.96
C THR A 428 2.06 -3.38 36.14
N ASN A 429 2.41 -2.28 36.78
CA ASN A 429 3.79 -1.97 37.19
C ASN A 429 4.23 -2.70 38.46
N GLU A 430 3.28 -3.26 39.23
CA GLU A 430 3.55 -4.02 40.43
C GLU A 430 3.66 -5.51 40.08
N GLN A 431 4.64 -6.22 40.64
CA GLN A 431 4.81 -7.67 40.45
C GLN A 431 3.75 -8.49 41.19
N SER A 432 3.26 -7.96 42.32
CA SER A 432 2.16 -8.56 43.08
C SER A 432 1.35 -7.49 43.78
N ILE A 433 0.08 -7.78 43.99
CA ILE A 433 -0.86 -6.92 44.73
C ILE A 433 -1.58 -7.72 45.81
N VAL A 434 -2.01 -7.03 46.86
CA VAL A 434 -2.84 -7.65 47.90
C VAL A 434 -4.27 -7.09 47.80
N VAL A 435 -5.23 -7.99 47.62
CA VAL A 435 -6.65 -7.67 47.55
C VAL A 435 -7.41 -8.52 48.59
N ASN A 436 -8.07 -7.90 49.54
CA ASN A 436 -8.84 -8.57 50.60
C ASN A 436 -8.00 -9.60 51.39
N GLY A 437 -6.69 -9.34 51.57
CA GLY A 437 -5.78 -10.25 52.30
C GLY A 437 -5.22 -11.39 51.45
N THR A 438 -5.54 -11.50 50.18
CA THR A 438 -5.01 -12.48 49.25
C THR A 438 -3.97 -11.83 48.34
N THR A 439 -2.81 -12.50 48.17
CA THR A 439 -1.77 -12.05 47.24
C THR A 439 -2.09 -12.55 45.84
N TYR A 440 -2.03 -11.63 44.87
CA TYR A 440 -2.19 -11.90 43.48
C TYR A 440 -0.92 -11.52 42.71
N ILE A 441 -0.44 -12.40 41.86
CA ILE A 441 0.79 -12.25 41.06
C ILE A 441 0.40 -11.76 39.66
N ARG A 442 1.14 -10.78 39.13
CA ARG A 442 0.92 -10.18 37.82
C ARG A 442 1.05 -11.20 36.68
N GLU A 443 0.18 -11.08 35.65
CA GLU A 443 0.39 -11.72 34.36
C GLU A 443 1.65 -11.17 33.70
N GLU A 444 2.51 -12.06 33.17
CA GLU A 444 3.76 -11.67 32.52
C GLU A 444 3.60 -11.42 31.00
N ASP A 445 2.53 -11.88 30.40
CA ASP A 445 2.27 -11.67 28.97
C ASP A 445 1.89 -10.21 28.67
N THR A 446 2.22 -9.77 27.46
CA THR A 446 1.73 -8.51 26.88
C THR A 446 0.63 -8.79 25.85
N PHE A 447 -0.16 -7.77 25.55
CA PHE A 447 -1.14 -7.88 24.49
C PHE A 447 -0.49 -8.04 23.11
N ASP A 448 -1.16 -8.78 22.25
CA ASP A 448 -0.98 -8.69 20.81
C ASP A 448 -1.13 -7.21 20.36
N THR A 449 -0.16 -6.70 19.64
CA THR A 449 -0.18 -5.33 19.09
C THR A 449 -1.47 -5.03 18.32
N TRP A 450 -2.04 -6.02 17.64
CA TRP A 450 -3.30 -5.84 16.91
C TRP A 450 -4.49 -5.56 17.82
N PHE A 451 -4.43 -5.89 19.12
CA PHE A 451 -5.50 -5.57 20.04
C PHE A 451 -5.56 -4.09 20.38
N SER A 452 -4.43 -3.42 20.55
CA SER A 452 -4.38 -1.97 20.75
C SER A 452 -4.66 -1.23 19.44
N SER A 453 -4.04 -1.64 18.33
CA SER A 453 -4.21 -0.96 17.04
C SER A 453 -5.59 -1.13 16.40
N ALA A 454 -6.33 -2.19 16.73
CA ALA A 454 -7.73 -2.37 16.35
C ALA A 454 -8.68 -1.32 16.96
N GLN A 455 -8.26 -0.63 18.01
CA GLN A 455 -8.99 0.40 18.71
C GLN A 455 -8.65 1.82 18.21
N TRP A 456 -7.75 1.91 17.26
CA TRP A 456 -7.12 3.13 16.77
C TRP A 456 -8.10 4.23 16.36
N PRO A 457 -9.18 3.98 15.56
CA PRO A 457 -10.05 5.04 15.09
C PRO A 457 -10.70 5.85 16.21
N TYR A 458 -11.24 5.20 17.24
CA TYR A 458 -11.92 5.91 18.34
C TYR A 458 -10.96 6.40 19.44
N ILE A 459 -9.72 5.86 19.49
CA ILE A 459 -8.68 6.37 20.41
C ILE A 459 -8.11 7.68 19.91
N VAL A 460 -7.68 7.74 18.63
CA VAL A 460 -6.97 8.91 18.10
C VAL A 460 -7.90 10.09 17.83
N THR A 461 -9.19 9.82 17.71
CA THR A 461 -10.23 10.87 17.64
C THR A 461 -10.75 11.29 19.01
N ASP A 462 -10.22 10.70 20.09
CA ASP A 462 -10.70 10.94 21.48
C ASP A 462 -12.23 10.78 21.65
N TYR A 463 -12.86 9.94 20.79
CA TYR A 463 -14.32 9.79 20.70
C TYR A 463 -14.96 9.32 22.00
N LEU A 464 -14.34 8.37 22.71
CA LEU A 464 -14.89 7.84 23.96
C LEU A 464 -14.79 8.82 25.14
N THR A 465 -13.96 9.83 25.05
CA THR A 465 -13.71 10.85 26.08
C THR A 465 -14.28 12.21 25.70
N ASP A 466 -14.96 12.33 24.56
CA ASP A 466 -15.53 13.59 24.03
C ASP A 466 -14.46 14.69 23.93
N GLY A 467 -13.26 14.31 23.46
CA GLY A 467 -12.13 15.21 23.30
C GLY A 467 -12.14 16.03 22.02
N ASP A 468 -11.05 16.76 21.75
CA ASP A 468 -10.93 17.77 20.67
C ASP A 468 -11.30 17.24 19.28
N LEU A 469 -11.02 15.97 19.01
CA LEU A 469 -11.29 15.35 17.70
C LEU A 469 -12.53 14.43 17.66
N ALA A 470 -13.36 14.41 18.72
CA ALA A 470 -14.50 13.50 18.80
C ALA A 470 -15.49 13.65 17.63
N ASN A 471 -15.64 14.84 17.08
CA ASN A 471 -16.51 15.13 15.93
C ASN A 471 -16.03 14.53 14.60
N TYR A 472 -14.77 14.06 14.54
CA TYR A 472 -14.18 13.43 13.35
C TYR A 472 -14.34 11.90 13.36
N PHE A 473 -15.05 11.34 14.33
CA PHE A 473 -15.40 9.92 14.37
C PHE A 473 -16.89 9.68 14.01
N PRO A 474 -17.24 8.74 13.14
CA PRO A 474 -16.38 7.88 12.33
C PRO A 474 -15.51 8.66 11.35
N THR A 475 -14.28 8.18 11.09
CA THR A 475 -13.40 8.82 10.10
C THR A 475 -13.97 8.66 8.69
N ASP A 476 -13.62 9.54 7.76
CA ASP A 476 -14.19 9.47 6.41
C ASP A 476 -13.59 8.31 5.63
N MET A 477 -12.28 8.09 5.76
CA MET A 477 -11.62 7.03 5.04
C MET A 477 -10.48 6.41 5.86
N ILE A 478 -10.26 5.11 5.68
CA ILE A 478 -9.00 4.45 5.99
C ILE A 478 -8.30 4.05 4.70
N GLU A 479 -7.08 4.51 4.52
CA GLU A 479 -6.19 4.08 3.45
C GLU A 479 -5.08 3.22 4.07
N THR A 480 -4.81 2.03 3.50
CA THR A 480 -3.80 1.11 4.01
C THR A 480 -3.37 0.07 2.98
N GLY A 481 -2.28 -0.65 3.28
CA GLY A 481 -1.84 -1.79 2.47
C GLY A 481 -2.86 -2.93 2.44
N MET A 482 -3.04 -3.55 1.29
CA MET A 482 -3.96 -4.68 1.14
C MET A 482 -3.57 -5.90 1.98
N ASP A 483 -2.31 -6.03 2.36
CA ASP A 483 -1.76 -7.15 3.13
C ASP A 483 -2.21 -7.13 4.60
N ILE A 484 -2.52 -5.96 5.17
CA ILE A 484 -3.03 -5.84 6.54
C ILE A 484 -4.55 -5.66 6.65
N MET A 485 -5.28 -5.75 5.55
CA MET A 485 -6.76 -5.67 5.56
C MET A 485 -7.37 -6.67 6.54
N ARG A 486 -6.96 -7.95 6.46
CA ARG A 486 -7.49 -9.00 7.34
C ARG A 486 -7.05 -8.81 8.79
N ALA A 487 -5.80 -8.38 9.01
CA ALA A 487 -5.25 -8.24 10.36
C ALA A 487 -5.74 -6.98 11.07
N TRP A 488 -5.94 -5.89 10.35
CA TRP A 488 -6.22 -4.59 10.94
C TRP A 488 -7.62 -4.05 10.65
N VAL A 489 -8.00 -3.94 9.37
CA VAL A 489 -9.30 -3.38 8.99
C VAL A 489 -10.46 -4.19 9.60
N SER A 490 -10.39 -5.52 9.54
CA SER A 490 -11.42 -6.39 10.15
C SER A 490 -11.59 -6.14 11.65
N ARG A 491 -10.46 -6.06 12.35
CA ARG A 491 -10.43 -5.88 13.82
C ARG A 491 -10.89 -4.49 14.24
N MET A 492 -10.54 -3.44 13.45
CA MET A 492 -11.08 -2.11 13.69
C MET A 492 -12.60 -2.08 13.56
N ILE A 493 -13.17 -2.72 12.54
CA ILE A 493 -14.63 -2.79 12.36
C ILE A 493 -15.28 -3.50 13.54
N MET A 494 -14.78 -4.68 13.93
CA MET A 494 -15.32 -5.47 15.06
C MET A 494 -15.28 -4.69 16.37
N LEU A 495 -14.09 -4.15 16.73
CA LEU A 495 -13.94 -3.48 18.03
C LEU A 495 -14.65 -2.12 18.08
N SER A 496 -14.71 -1.39 16.97
CA SER A 496 -15.47 -0.15 16.89
C SER A 496 -16.98 -0.39 17.12
N LEU A 497 -17.56 -1.36 16.41
CA LEU A 497 -18.97 -1.73 16.62
C LEU A 497 -19.23 -2.18 18.06
N TYR A 498 -18.33 -2.98 18.64
CA TYR A 498 -18.47 -3.44 20.04
C TYR A 498 -18.37 -2.30 21.05
N ARG A 499 -17.43 -1.37 20.89
CA ARG A 499 -17.16 -0.31 21.86
C ARG A 499 -18.05 0.91 21.72
N THR A 500 -18.40 1.27 20.49
CA THR A 500 -19.07 2.54 20.16
C THR A 500 -20.46 2.36 19.54
N GLY A 501 -20.80 1.18 19.09
CA GLY A 501 -22.00 0.92 18.28
C GLY A 501 -21.95 1.54 16.88
N LYS A 502 -20.80 2.11 16.47
CA LYS A 502 -20.62 2.76 15.17
C LYS A 502 -19.53 2.07 14.37
N LEU A 503 -19.62 2.15 13.05
CA LEU A 503 -18.53 1.79 12.15
C LEU A 503 -17.36 2.76 12.33
N PRO A 504 -16.10 2.30 12.16
CA PRO A 504 -14.93 3.15 12.42
C PRO A 504 -14.65 4.18 11.32
N PHE A 505 -15.05 3.88 10.08
CA PHE A 505 -14.83 4.69 8.89
C PHE A 505 -15.90 4.41 7.84
N LYS A 506 -16.11 5.35 6.91
CA LYS A 506 -17.11 5.24 5.83
C LYS A 506 -16.55 4.48 4.63
N GLU A 507 -15.25 4.60 4.36
CA GLU A 507 -14.59 4.09 3.16
C GLU A 507 -13.26 3.42 3.49
N VAL A 508 -12.92 2.40 2.70
CA VAL A 508 -11.64 1.67 2.77
C VAL A 508 -10.97 1.71 1.41
N TYR A 509 -9.83 2.38 1.31
CA TYR A 509 -8.97 2.33 0.14
C TYR A 509 -7.76 1.44 0.43
N LEU A 510 -7.50 0.48 -0.45
CA LEU A 510 -6.38 -0.45 -0.31
C LEU A 510 -5.37 -0.21 -1.43
N HIS A 511 -4.15 0.19 -1.06
CA HIS A 511 -3.06 0.25 -2.03
C HIS A 511 -2.38 -1.11 -2.19
N GLY A 512 -1.79 -1.33 -3.39
CA GLY A 512 -0.93 -2.49 -3.65
C GLY A 512 0.49 -2.28 -3.14
N MET A 513 1.26 -3.36 -3.06
CA MET A 513 2.66 -3.30 -2.63
C MET A 513 3.53 -2.57 -3.65
N VAL A 514 4.51 -1.80 -3.17
CA VAL A 514 5.59 -1.31 -4.00
C VAL A 514 6.70 -2.35 -4.04
N ASN A 515 6.94 -2.92 -5.20
CA ASN A 515 7.99 -3.90 -5.44
C ASN A 515 9.29 -3.21 -5.89
N ASP A 516 10.41 -3.93 -5.87
CA ASP A 516 11.67 -3.46 -6.44
C ASP A 516 11.60 -3.35 -7.99
N GLU A 517 12.67 -2.88 -8.61
CA GLU A 517 12.77 -2.70 -10.07
C GLU A 517 12.54 -4.01 -10.86
N HIS A 518 12.74 -5.16 -10.23
CA HIS A 518 12.52 -6.49 -10.80
C HIS A 518 11.16 -7.09 -10.46
N ASN A 519 10.25 -6.25 -9.96
CA ASN A 519 8.90 -6.63 -9.50
C ASN A 519 8.89 -7.67 -8.36
N GLN A 520 9.95 -7.70 -7.53
CA GLN A 520 10.03 -8.56 -6.36
C GLN A 520 9.63 -7.80 -5.09
N LYS A 521 8.94 -8.49 -4.18
CA LYS A 521 8.62 -7.93 -2.85
C LYS A 521 9.90 -7.48 -2.14
N MET A 522 9.91 -6.21 -1.71
CA MET A 522 11.01 -5.65 -0.94
C MET A 522 11.07 -6.21 0.47
N SER A 523 12.28 -6.50 0.94
CA SER A 523 12.51 -6.86 2.34
C SER A 523 13.91 -6.45 2.80
N LYS A 524 14.04 -6.10 4.09
CA LYS A 524 15.34 -5.75 4.69
C LYS A 524 16.36 -6.89 4.59
N SER A 525 15.89 -8.14 4.62
CA SER A 525 16.75 -9.33 4.51
C SER A 525 17.34 -9.54 3.11
N LYS A 526 16.64 -9.08 2.06
CA LYS A 526 17.12 -9.14 0.67
C LYS A 526 17.99 -7.93 0.29
N GLY A 527 18.00 -6.87 1.08
CA GLY A 527 18.74 -5.64 0.81
C GLY A 527 18.19 -4.82 -0.36
N ASN A 528 16.96 -5.09 -0.82
CA ASN A 528 16.32 -4.43 -1.95
C ASN A 528 15.27 -3.36 -1.54
N VAL A 529 15.33 -2.88 -0.31
CA VAL A 529 14.42 -1.84 0.20
C VAL A 529 14.87 -0.46 -0.30
N ILE A 530 13.97 0.25 -0.95
CA ILE A 530 14.21 1.61 -1.42
C ILE A 530 13.92 2.60 -0.28
N ASN A 531 14.94 3.40 0.06
CA ASN A 531 14.84 4.45 1.05
C ASN A 531 14.29 5.74 0.41
N PRO A 532 13.11 6.24 0.79
CA PRO A 532 12.57 7.45 0.19
C PRO A 532 13.40 8.70 0.48
N MET A 533 14.18 8.73 1.57
CA MET A 533 15.03 9.88 1.89
C MET A 533 16.18 10.06 0.91
N GLU A 534 16.65 9.00 0.27
CA GLU A 534 17.66 9.10 -0.80
C GLU A 534 17.06 9.77 -2.04
N LEU A 535 15.81 9.46 -2.36
CA LEU A 535 15.08 10.09 -3.46
C LEU A 535 14.77 11.56 -3.17
N VAL A 536 14.37 11.88 -1.94
CA VAL A 536 14.13 13.26 -1.50
C VAL A 536 15.43 14.08 -1.58
N ALA A 537 16.56 13.53 -1.13
CA ALA A 537 17.85 14.21 -1.19
C ALA A 537 18.34 14.45 -2.63
N GLU A 538 18.09 13.50 -3.55
CA GLU A 538 18.52 13.57 -4.96
C GLU A 538 17.57 14.41 -5.84
N PHE A 539 16.25 14.30 -5.63
CA PHE A 539 15.24 14.84 -6.55
C PHE A 539 14.27 15.85 -5.91
N GLY A 540 14.21 15.92 -4.60
CA GLY A 540 13.21 16.68 -3.84
C GLY A 540 11.97 15.84 -3.46
N SER A 541 11.22 16.35 -2.50
CA SER A 541 10.01 15.68 -1.99
C SER A 541 8.92 15.63 -3.05
N ASP A 542 8.63 16.73 -3.73
CA ASP A 542 7.55 16.79 -4.74
C ASP A 542 7.76 15.79 -5.87
N ALA A 543 9.01 15.67 -6.36
CA ALA A 543 9.36 14.68 -7.38
C ALA A 543 9.15 13.25 -6.89
N THR A 544 9.51 12.98 -5.64
CA THR A 544 9.31 11.67 -5.01
C THR A 544 7.80 11.37 -4.87
N ARG A 545 7.00 12.34 -4.42
CA ARG A 545 5.55 12.22 -4.24
C ARG A 545 4.84 11.90 -5.56
N MET A 546 5.06 12.70 -6.60
CA MET A 546 4.45 12.46 -7.92
C MET A 546 4.93 11.15 -8.56
N GLY A 547 6.23 10.83 -8.42
CA GLY A 547 6.82 9.64 -9.01
C GLY A 547 6.29 8.34 -8.41
N VAL A 548 6.02 8.31 -7.09
CA VAL A 548 5.57 7.09 -6.40
C VAL A 548 4.11 6.72 -6.71
N ILE A 549 3.26 7.68 -7.08
CA ILE A 549 1.85 7.42 -7.44
C ILE A 549 1.64 7.11 -8.93
N SER A 550 2.64 7.38 -9.77
CA SER A 550 2.54 7.24 -11.23
C SER A 550 2.19 5.81 -11.65
N GLY A 551 1.17 5.66 -12.50
CA GLY A 551 0.70 4.40 -13.08
C GLY A 551 0.01 3.45 -12.09
N ARG A 552 -0.31 3.87 -10.85
CA ARG A 552 -0.87 2.99 -9.82
C ARG A 552 -2.39 2.99 -9.79
N ALA A 553 -2.93 1.80 -9.52
CA ALA A 553 -4.36 1.57 -9.29
C ALA A 553 -4.61 0.88 -7.93
N PRO A 554 -5.84 0.93 -7.38
CA PRO A 554 -6.19 0.29 -6.10
C PRO A 554 -5.86 -1.19 -6.07
N ALA A 555 -5.23 -1.66 -4.98
CA ALA A 555 -4.82 -3.04 -4.70
C ALA A 555 -3.91 -3.69 -5.78
N GLN A 556 -3.32 -2.92 -6.69
CA GLN A 556 -2.39 -3.40 -7.69
C GLN A 556 -0.95 -3.20 -7.22
N SER A 557 -0.23 -4.31 -7.00
CA SER A 557 1.20 -4.27 -6.72
C SER A 557 1.98 -3.97 -7.99
N GLN A 558 2.98 -3.07 -7.90
CA GLN A 558 3.73 -2.60 -9.06
C GLN A 558 5.18 -2.33 -8.70
N ALA A 559 6.08 -2.57 -9.66
CA ALA A 559 7.49 -2.22 -9.53
C ALA A 559 7.68 -0.70 -9.37
N PHE A 560 8.67 -0.31 -8.57
CA PHE A 560 9.09 1.08 -8.48
C PHE A 560 9.82 1.51 -9.76
N ASN A 561 9.49 2.69 -10.27
CA ASN A 561 10.11 3.26 -11.46
C ASN A 561 10.80 4.59 -11.14
N LYS A 562 12.13 4.59 -11.07
CA LYS A 562 12.93 5.82 -10.87
C LYS A 562 12.74 6.84 -12.00
N GLY A 563 12.42 6.38 -13.21
CA GLY A 563 12.13 7.26 -14.35
C GLY A 563 10.94 8.18 -14.12
N SER A 564 9.90 7.71 -13.40
CA SER A 564 8.75 8.54 -13.03
C SER A 564 9.14 9.67 -12.07
N VAL A 565 10.07 9.43 -11.14
CA VAL A 565 10.59 10.47 -10.23
C VAL A 565 11.39 11.52 -11.00
N ILE A 566 12.20 11.09 -11.99
CA ILE A 566 12.96 12.01 -12.86
C ILE A 566 12.01 12.88 -13.70
N ALA A 567 10.95 12.30 -14.25
CA ALA A 567 9.93 13.04 -15.00
C ALA A 567 9.23 14.08 -14.10
N ALA A 568 8.88 13.70 -12.88
CA ALA A 568 8.27 14.60 -11.90
C ALA A 568 9.21 15.75 -11.47
N ARG A 569 10.51 15.49 -11.29
CA ARG A 569 11.51 16.56 -11.07
C ARG A 569 11.55 17.55 -12.25
N ASN A 570 11.51 17.05 -13.47
CA ASN A 570 11.50 17.90 -14.66
C ASN A 570 10.21 18.75 -14.72
N PHE A 571 9.09 18.19 -14.29
CA PHE A 571 7.83 18.92 -14.15
C PHE A 571 7.95 20.07 -13.13
N CYS A 572 8.48 19.84 -11.94
CA CYS A 572 8.71 20.90 -10.95
C CYS A 572 9.60 22.02 -11.49
N ASN A 573 10.67 21.68 -12.22
CA ASN A 573 11.52 22.66 -12.89
C ASN A 573 10.78 23.41 -14.01
N LYS A 574 9.90 22.76 -14.78
CA LYS A 574 9.09 23.42 -15.81
C LYS A 574 8.13 24.43 -15.16
N LEU A 575 7.42 24.04 -14.10
CA LEU A 575 6.53 24.92 -13.34
C LEU A 575 7.30 26.13 -12.77
N TRP A 576 8.49 25.91 -12.23
CA TRP A 576 9.36 26.99 -11.75
C TRP A 576 9.72 27.98 -12.85
N ASN A 577 10.04 27.48 -14.06
CA ASN A 577 10.36 28.36 -15.21
C ASN A 577 9.14 29.12 -15.72
N ILE A 578 7.94 28.52 -15.68
CA ILE A 578 6.68 29.23 -15.96
C ILE A 578 6.53 30.38 -14.98
N ALA A 579 6.69 30.10 -13.67
CA ALA A 579 6.56 31.13 -12.63
C ALA A 579 7.55 32.28 -12.82
N ARG A 580 8.81 31.99 -13.16
CA ARG A 580 9.82 33.03 -13.47
C ARG A 580 9.47 33.87 -14.68
N PHE A 581 8.89 33.24 -15.74
CA PHE A 581 8.42 34.01 -16.88
C PHE A 581 7.27 34.94 -16.49
N VAL A 582 6.29 34.43 -15.73
CA VAL A 582 5.15 35.24 -15.27
C VAL A 582 5.63 36.38 -14.37
N GLU A 583 6.51 36.10 -13.39
CA GLU A 583 7.13 37.11 -12.53
C GLU A 583 7.75 38.26 -13.32
N ALA A 584 8.53 37.93 -14.36
CA ALA A 584 9.18 38.92 -15.22
C ALA A 584 8.19 39.80 -16.00
N GLN A 585 6.95 39.30 -16.26
CA GLN A 585 5.94 40.08 -17.02
C GLN A 585 5.04 40.90 -16.09
N ILE A 586 4.68 40.39 -14.91
CA ILE A 586 3.70 41.03 -14.03
C ILE A 586 4.34 42.00 -13.00
N GLY A 587 5.65 41.84 -12.71
CA GLY A 587 6.35 42.67 -11.71
C GLY A 587 5.76 42.45 -10.32
N ASP A 588 5.58 43.50 -9.55
CA ASP A 588 5.03 43.45 -8.17
C ASP A 588 3.50 43.41 -8.13
N ASN A 589 2.81 43.39 -9.27
CA ASN A 589 1.35 43.37 -9.36
C ASN A 589 0.78 41.98 -9.54
N HIS A 590 0.74 41.20 -8.46
CA HIS A 590 0.30 39.80 -8.42
C HIS A 590 -1.20 39.64 -8.11
N GLN A 591 -1.94 40.75 -7.93
CA GLN A 591 -3.36 40.68 -7.55
C GLN A 591 -4.19 40.07 -8.69
N ILE A 592 -5.00 39.08 -8.35
CA ILE A 592 -6.01 38.51 -9.24
C ILE A 592 -7.19 39.47 -9.23
N VAL A 593 -7.37 40.19 -10.32
CA VAL A 593 -8.49 41.12 -10.57
C VAL A 593 -9.47 40.48 -11.55
N ASP A 594 -10.60 41.14 -11.84
CA ASP A 594 -11.55 40.67 -12.85
C ASP A 594 -10.83 40.36 -14.17
N LEU A 595 -11.05 39.15 -14.68
CA LEU A 595 -10.39 38.68 -15.89
C LEU A 595 -11.05 39.29 -17.12
N GLU A 596 -10.26 39.93 -17.97
CA GLU A 596 -10.68 40.43 -19.28
C GLU A 596 -9.88 39.70 -20.38
N PRO A 597 -10.37 38.53 -20.89
CA PRO A 597 -9.73 37.84 -21.98
C PRO A 597 -9.70 38.70 -23.24
N GLN A 598 -8.55 38.82 -23.89
CA GLN A 598 -8.31 39.70 -25.04
C GLN A 598 -8.09 38.96 -26.37
N THR A 599 -7.66 37.70 -26.28
CA THR A 599 -7.31 36.88 -27.47
C THR A 599 -8.01 35.53 -27.44
N PRO A 600 -8.15 34.84 -28.56
CA PRO A 600 -8.63 33.45 -28.56
C PRO A 600 -7.85 32.50 -27.65
N ALA A 601 -6.53 32.72 -27.51
CA ALA A 601 -5.68 31.97 -26.59
C ALA A 601 -6.07 32.17 -25.10
N ASP A 602 -6.51 33.39 -24.76
CA ASP A 602 -6.95 33.71 -23.39
C ASP A 602 -8.23 32.93 -23.04
N HIS A 603 -9.22 32.93 -23.93
CA HIS A 603 -10.45 32.16 -23.72
C HIS A 603 -10.20 30.66 -23.70
N TRP A 604 -9.29 30.20 -24.53
CA TRP A 604 -8.91 28.79 -24.60
C TRP A 604 -8.25 28.31 -23.29
N ILE A 605 -7.28 29.06 -22.75
CA ILE A 605 -6.60 28.61 -21.51
C ILE A 605 -7.53 28.65 -20.31
N ILE A 606 -8.50 29.58 -20.24
CA ILE A 606 -9.52 29.60 -19.22
C ILE A 606 -10.34 28.30 -19.28
N ARG A 607 -10.80 27.91 -20.48
CA ARG A 607 -11.49 26.62 -20.68
C ARG A 607 -10.66 25.45 -20.19
N GLN A 608 -9.39 25.35 -20.64
CA GLN A 608 -8.52 24.23 -20.26
C GLN A 608 -8.31 24.12 -18.75
N LEU A 609 -8.09 25.24 -18.06
CA LEU A 609 -7.89 25.23 -16.61
C LEU A 609 -9.19 24.95 -15.84
N ASN A 610 -10.34 25.42 -16.29
CA ASN A 610 -11.65 25.08 -15.74
C ASN A 610 -11.89 23.55 -15.83
N ASP A 611 -11.69 22.98 -17.02
CA ASP A 611 -11.88 21.56 -17.28
C ASP A 611 -10.89 20.71 -16.47
N ALA A 612 -9.64 21.15 -16.40
CA ALA A 612 -8.61 20.46 -15.62
C ALA A 612 -8.94 20.47 -14.13
N ALA A 613 -9.30 21.62 -13.54
CA ALA A 613 -9.64 21.73 -12.13
C ALA A 613 -10.82 20.81 -11.76
N ASN A 614 -11.86 20.75 -12.59
CA ASN A 614 -13.00 19.86 -12.40
C ASN A 614 -12.59 18.37 -12.56
N ASN A 615 -11.84 18.03 -13.60
CA ASN A 615 -11.42 16.66 -13.86
C ASN A 615 -10.50 16.11 -12.78
N ILE A 616 -9.57 16.93 -12.26
CA ILE A 616 -8.68 16.57 -11.17
C ILE A 616 -9.48 16.32 -9.90
N ALA A 617 -10.43 17.22 -9.56
CA ALA A 617 -11.30 17.07 -8.42
C ALA A 617 -12.09 15.75 -8.46
N VAL A 618 -12.75 15.46 -9.59
CA VAL A 618 -13.51 14.22 -9.80
C VAL A 618 -12.60 12.97 -9.66
N ARG A 619 -11.40 13.02 -10.23
CA ARG A 619 -10.46 11.89 -10.13
C ARG A 619 -9.93 11.68 -8.72
N ILE A 620 -9.65 12.74 -7.96
CA ILE A 620 -9.27 12.64 -6.54
C ILE A 620 -10.42 12.02 -5.73
N GLU A 621 -11.65 12.48 -5.91
CA GLU A 621 -12.84 11.95 -5.22
C GLU A 621 -13.16 10.49 -5.61
N GLN A 622 -12.69 10.04 -6.78
CA GLN A 622 -12.79 8.66 -7.23
C GLN A 622 -11.53 7.82 -6.89
N TYR A 623 -10.58 8.36 -6.15
CA TYR A 623 -9.32 7.69 -5.80
C TYR A 623 -8.44 7.30 -7.00
N ARG A 624 -8.57 8.03 -8.13
CA ARG A 624 -7.79 7.85 -9.36
C ARG A 624 -6.58 8.80 -9.35
N PHE A 625 -5.72 8.65 -8.36
CA PHE A 625 -4.63 9.59 -8.05
C PHE A 625 -3.60 9.72 -9.17
N SER A 626 -3.22 8.60 -9.82
CA SER A 626 -2.29 8.63 -10.96
C SER A 626 -2.86 9.48 -12.10
N GLU A 627 -4.11 9.24 -12.48
CA GLU A 627 -4.77 9.96 -13.56
C GLU A 627 -5.00 11.44 -13.22
N ALA A 628 -5.26 11.76 -11.95
CA ALA A 628 -5.33 13.14 -11.49
C ALA A 628 -3.97 13.83 -11.66
N SER A 629 -2.88 13.18 -11.22
CA SER A 629 -1.51 13.68 -11.36
C SER A 629 -1.10 13.84 -12.84
N GLU A 630 -1.48 12.91 -13.72
CA GLU A 630 -1.25 12.98 -15.15
C GLU A 630 -1.99 14.17 -15.79
N THR A 631 -3.24 14.43 -15.33
CA THR A 631 -3.99 15.62 -15.77
C THR A 631 -3.28 16.90 -15.37
N VAL A 632 -2.78 17.00 -14.13
CA VAL A 632 -1.96 18.15 -13.69
C VAL A 632 -0.73 18.32 -14.58
N TYR A 633 -0.02 17.21 -14.84
CA TYR A 633 1.19 17.22 -15.66
C TYR A 633 0.91 17.75 -17.06
N HIS A 634 -0.05 17.17 -17.77
CA HIS A 634 -0.36 17.56 -19.16
C HIS A 634 -0.94 18.96 -19.26
N THR A 635 -1.82 19.36 -18.34
CA THR A 635 -2.37 20.72 -18.34
C THR A 635 -1.26 21.78 -18.18
N ILE A 636 -0.34 21.57 -17.25
CA ILE A 636 0.71 22.55 -16.98
C ILE A 636 1.83 22.47 -18.01
N TRP A 637 2.26 21.29 -18.42
CA TRP A 637 3.36 21.12 -19.36
C TRP A 637 2.96 21.46 -20.77
N ASP A 638 1.86 20.88 -21.26
CA ASP A 638 1.45 21.03 -22.65
C ASP A 638 0.63 22.30 -22.85
N ASP A 639 -0.51 22.45 -22.12
CA ASP A 639 -1.44 23.56 -22.38
C ASP A 639 -0.90 24.90 -21.88
N VAL A 640 -0.46 24.97 -20.61
CA VAL A 640 0.05 26.22 -20.04
C VAL A 640 1.40 26.58 -20.66
N ALA A 641 2.42 25.70 -20.56
CA ALA A 641 3.78 26.08 -20.92
C ALA A 641 4.02 26.11 -22.43
N ASP A 642 3.62 25.07 -23.18
CA ASP A 642 3.98 24.93 -24.58
C ASP A 642 3.05 25.70 -25.51
N TRP A 643 1.81 25.96 -25.06
CA TRP A 643 0.86 26.72 -25.86
C TRP A 643 0.59 28.12 -25.31
N TYR A 644 0.03 28.24 -24.09
CA TYR A 644 -0.43 29.56 -23.63
C TYR A 644 0.72 30.53 -23.36
N ILE A 645 1.74 30.11 -22.61
CA ILE A 645 2.92 30.97 -22.34
C ILE A 645 3.58 31.41 -23.65
N GLU A 646 3.70 30.54 -24.63
CA GLU A 646 4.31 30.91 -25.92
C GLU A 646 3.42 31.86 -26.71
N SER A 647 2.09 31.64 -26.74
CA SER A 647 1.17 32.56 -27.46
C SER A 647 1.05 33.94 -26.76
N SER A 648 1.09 33.96 -25.42
CA SER A 648 1.00 35.20 -24.65
C SER A 648 2.15 36.19 -24.90
N LYS A 649 3.29 35.71 -25.41
CA LYS A 649 4.44 36.58 -25.76
C LYS A 649 4.13 37.59 -26.84
N THR A 650 3.10 37.37 -27.67
CA THR A 650 2.66 38.30 -28.75
C THR A 650 1.65 39.31 -28.27
N ALA A 651 0.86 38.97 -27.24
CA ALA A 651 -0.14 39.86 -26.62
C ALA A 651 -0.21 39.57 -25.14
N ILE A 652 0.55 40.35 -24.34
CA ILE A 652 0.70 40.09 -22.90
C ILE A 652 -0.53 40.58 -22.13
N ASN A 653 -1.34 39.67 -21.63
CA ASN A 653 -2.41 39.91 -20.67
C ASN A 653 -1.94 39.62 -19.27
N ARG A 654 -1.42 40.62 -18.55
CA ARG A 654 -0.80 40.43 -17.22
C ARG A 654 -1.75 39.90 -16.17
N PRO A 655 -2.99 40.40 -15.99
CA PRO A 655 -3.93 39.83 -15.03
C PRO A 655 -4.22 38.35 -15.31
N LEU A 656 -4.42 37.98 -16.56
CA LEU A 656 -4.69 36.61 -16.93
C LEU A 656 -3.46 35.68 -16.74
N LEU A 657 -2.25 36.16 -17.05
CA LEU A 657 -1.01 35.41 -16.74
C LEU A 657 -0.86 35.13 -15.26
N SER A 658 -1.18 36.09 -14.40
CA SER A 658 -1.18 35.92 -12.95
C SER A 658 -2.19 34.85 -12.52
N TRP A 659 -3.43 34.92 -13.03
CA TRP A 659 -4.48 33.95 -12.75
C TRP A 659 -4.13 32.53 -13.25
N VAL A 660 -3.58 32.41 -14.46
CA VAL A 660 -3.14 31.13 -15.02
C VAL A 660 -2.10 30.46 -14.13
N LEU A 661 -1.10 31.23 -13.66
CA LEU A 661 -0.11 30.68 -12.73
C LEU A 661 -0.76 30.31 -11.39
N ALA A 662 -1.56 31.18 -10.78
CA ALA A 662 -2.23 30.93 -9.51
C ALA A 662 -3.10 29.67 -9.56
N THR A 663 -3.89 29.51 -10.64
CA THR A 663 -4.73 28.31 -10.86
C THR A 663 -3.88 27.07 -11.06
N SER A 664 -2.80 27.16 -11.85
CA SER A 664 -1.84 26.06 -12.03
C SER A 664 -1.22 25.61 -10.72
N LEU A 665 -0.84 26.57 -9.85
CA LEU A 665 -0.30 26.26 -8.52
C LEU A 665 -1.34 25.55 -7.64
N LYS A 666 -2.59 26.01 -7.65
CA LYS A 666 -3.68 25.43 -6.86
C LYS A 666 -3.98 23.99 -7.27
N ILE A 667 -4.11 23.70 -8.55
CA ILE A 667 -4.40 22.33 -9.02
C ILE A 667 -3.22 21.36 -8.84
N ALA A 668 -1.99 21.86 -8.84
CA ALA A 668 -0.78 21.06 -8.63
C ALA A 668 -0.46 20.84 -7.14
N HIS A 669 -0.96 21.71 -6.24
CA HIS A 669 -0.58 21.72 -4.82
C HIS A 669 -0.78 20.38 -4.08
N PRO A 670 -1.87 19.62 -4.26
CA PRO A 670 -2.01 18.32 -3.60
C PRO A 670 -0.89 17.34 -3.96
N PHE A 671 -0.31 17.44 -5.15
CA PHE A 671 0.69 16.51 -5.69
C PHE A 671 2.13 17.01 -5.47
N ALA A 672 2.36 18.30 -5.66
CA ALA A 672 3.67 18.97 -5.57
C ALA A 672 3.61 20.18 -4.61
N PRO A 673 3.41 19.93 -3.31
CA PRO A 673 3.09 21.02 -2.37
C PRO A 673 4.24 21.99 -2.12
N PHE A 674 5.50 21.56 -2.18
CA PHE A 674 6.62 22.41 -1.81
C PHE A 674 6.94 23.44 -2.90
N VAL A 675 7.07 23.03 -4.15
CA VAL A 675 7.36 23.96 -5.25
C VAL A 675 6.23 24.94 -5.45
N THR A 676 4.98 24.48 -5.32
CA THR A 676 3.80 25.36 -5.46
C THR A 676 3.68 26.36 -4.35
N GLU A 677 3.87 25.95 -3.10
CA GLU A 677 3.89 26.86 -1.95
C GLU A 677 5.06 27.84 -2.03
N THR A 678 6.27 27.37 -2.41
CA THR A 678 7.44 28.23 -2.57
C THR A 678 7.18 29.36 -3.57
N ILE A 679 6.58 29.03 -4.73
CA ILE A 679 6.24 30.02 -5.74
C ILE A 679 5.17 30.98 -5.20
N TRP A 680 4.12 30.44 -4.56
CA TRP A 680 3.01 31.24 -4.00
C TRP A 680 3.51 32.27 -2.99
N GLN A 681 4.34 31.86 -2.05
CA GLN A 681 4.92 32.73 -1.02
C GLN A 681 5.92 33.73 -1.61
N THR A 682 6.76 33.31 -2.57
CA THR A 682 7.77 34.21 -3.18
C THR A 682 7.13 35.33 -4.00
N LEU A 683 6.05 35.01 -4.71
CA LEU A 683 5.30 35.98 -5.52
C LEU A 683 4.26 36.77 -4.72
N ASN A 684 4.05 36.39 -3.47
CA ASN A 684 3.16 37.07 -2.54
C ASN A 684 1.72 37.22 -3.07
N TYR A 685 1.12 36.11 -3.56
CA TYR A 685 -0.25 36.13 -4.10
C TYR A 685 -1.28 36.51 -3.04
N THR A 686 -1.14 36.00 -1.83
CA THR A 686 -1.91 36.36 -0.64
C THR A 686 -1.01 36.33 0.58
N ASP A 687 -1.45 36.87 1.71
CA ASP A 687 -0.78 36.71 3.01
C ASP A 687 -0.99 35.30 3.61
N GLY A 688 -1.72 34.43 2.88
CA GLY A 688 -2.14 33.11 3.34
C GLY A 688 -1.22 31.98 2.86
N ILE A 689 -1.56 30.78 3.30
CA ILE A 689 -0.92 29.51 2.93
C ILE A 689 -1.70 28.87 1.79
N LEU A 690 -1.04 28.45 0.71
CA LEU A 690 -1.69 27.90 -0.48
C LEU A 690 -2.62 26.71 -0.19
N MET A 691 -2.25 25.81 0.72
CA MET A 691 -3.14 24.70 1.12
C MET A 691 -4.45 25.15 1.79
N ARG A 692 -4.60 26.40 2.16
CA ARG A 692 -5.81 26.99 2.75
C ARG A 692 -6.57 27.87 1.75
N GLU A 693 -6.02 28.08 0.57
CA GLU A 693 -6.71 28.75 -0.52
C GLU A 693 -7.82 27.88 -1.09
N ALA A 694 -8.88 28.53 -1.59
CA ALA A 694 -9.99 27.79 -2.18
C ALA A 694 -9.57 27.06 -3.47
N TRP A 695 -10.11 25.86 -3.67
CA TRP A 695 -9.99 25.13 -4.94
C TRP A 695 -10.54 26.00 -6.07
N PRO A 696 -9.92 25.96 -7.29
CA PRO A 696 -10.34 26.82 -8.37
C PRO A 696 -11.82 26.63 -8.75
N THR A 697 -12.53 27.75 -8.88
CA THR A 697 -13.90 27.80 -9.42
C THR A 697 -13.86 28.16 -10.90
N PRO A 698 -14.82 27.70 -11.73
CA PRO A 698 -14.83 28.00 -13.14
C PRO A 698 -14.97 29.51 -13.44
N GLU A 699 -14.09 30.02 -14.29
CA GLU A 699 -14.13 31.38 -14.82
C GLU A 699 -14.84 31.44 -16.17
N LYS A 700 -15.37 32.63 -16.52
CA LYS A 700 -16.11 32.85 -17.76
C LYS A 700 -15.16 32.96 -18.95
N PHE A 701 -15.55 32.37 -20.07
CA PHE A 701 -14.86 32.49 -21.36
C PHE A 701 -15.86 32.47 -22.53
N ASP A 702 -15.43 32.92 -23.71
CA ASP A 702 -16.19 32.76 -24.94
C ASP A 702 -15.87 31.41 -25.58
N PRO A 703 -16.84 30.49 -25.71
CA PRO A 703 -16.62 29.17 -26.30
C PRO A 703 -16.21 29.22 -27.78
N ILE A 704 -16.68 30.24 -28.53
CA ILE A 704 -16.36 30.40 -29.93
C ILE A 704 -14.89 30.82 -30.08
N ALA A 705 -14.46 31.81 -29.31
CA ALA A 705 -13.06 32.24 -29.30
C ALA A 705 -12.11 31.11 -28.83
N ALA A 706 -12.50 30.35 -27.81
CA ALA A 706 -11.74 29.21 -27.36
C ALA A 706 -11.59 28.14 -28.46
N GLU A 707 -12.65 27.86 -29.23
CA GLU A 707 -12.61 26.91 -30.34
C GLU A 707 -11.74 27.42 -31.50
N GLN A 708 -11.76 28.72 -31.74
CA GLN A 708 -10.87 29.34 -32.72
C GLN A 708 -9.39 29.07 -32.43
N PHE A 709 -9.00 29.13 -31.17
CA PHE A 709 -7.62 28.80 -30.80
C PHE A 709 -7.28 27.30 -30.97
N GLU A 710 -8.23 26.38 -30.76
CA GLU A 710 -8.01 24.97 -31.10
C GLU A 710 -7.72 24.77 -32.58
N GLN A 711 -8.44 25.49 -33.45
CA GLN A 711 -8.18 25.46 -34.90
C GLN A 711 -6.79 26.04 -35.24
N LEU A 712 -6.38 27.11 -34.57
CA LEU A 712 -5.03 27.65 -34.70
C LEU A 712 -3.96 26.67 -34.23
N LYS A 713 -4.20 25.94 -33.12
CA LYS A 713 -3.28 24.88 -32.60
C LYS A 713 -3.07 23.80 -33.65
N LEU A 714 -4.14 23.35 -34.33
CA LEU A 714 -4.04 22.34 -35.38
C LEU A 714 -3.15 22.85 -36.55
N LEU A 715 -3.38 24.07 -36.99
CA LEU A 715 -2.58 24.70 -38.06
C LEU A 715 -1.10 24.85 -37.66
N VAL A 716 -0.86 25.35 -36.43
CA VAL A 716 0.50 25.56 -35.92
C VAL A 716 1.21 24.21 -35.68
N ALA A 717 0.53 23.21 -35.16
CA ALA A 717 1.10 21.89 -34.93
C ALA A 717 1.54 21.22 -36.24
N GLU A 718 0.66 21.29 -37.29
CA GLU A 718 0.98 20.80 -38.61
C GLU A 718 2.17 21.57 -39.23
N GLY A 719 2.11 22.89 -39.15
CA GLY A 719 3.17 23.72 -39.72
C GLY A 719 4.52 23.52 -39.04
N ARG A 720 4.57 23.42 -37.71
CA ARG A 720 5.79 23.10 -36.93
C ARG A 720 6.36 21.74 -37.34
N TRP A 721 5.47 20.77 -37.51
CA TRP A 721 5.89 19.42 -37.89
C TRP A 721 6.47 19.41 -39.32
N VAL A 722 5.78 19.99 -40.29
CA VAL A 722 6.26 20.08 -41.66
C VAL A 722 7.58 20.84 -41.74
N ILE A 723 7.72 21.99 -41.06
CA ILE A 723 8.95 22.79 -41.03
C ILE A 723 10.12 22.01 -40.43
N ALA A 724 9.88 21.18 -39.44
CA ALA A 724 10.93 20.36 -38.82
C ALA A 724 11.45 19.25 -39.77
N GLU A 725 10.63 18.85 -40.75
CA GLU A 725 10.98 17.80 -41.72
C GLU A 725 11.62 18.36 -42.99
N LEU A 726 11.45 19.67 -43.22
CA LEU A 726 12.03 20.31 -44.38
C LEU A 726 13.57 20.44 -44.25
N PRO A 727 14.30 20.30 -45.35
CA PRO A 727 15.76 20.39 -45.34
C PRO A 727 16.24 21.82 -45.05
N GLY A 728 17.21 21.92 -44.12
CA GLY A 728 17.89 23.15 -43.75
C GLY A 728 17.25 23.95 -42.63
N ASN A 729 18.01 24.93 -42.10
CA ASN A 729 17.58 25.80 -40.97
C ASN A 729 17.01 27.12 -41.47
N LYS A 730 16.14 27.10 -42.49
CA LYS A 730 15.52 28.31 -43.04
C LYS A 730 14.25 28.68 -42.29
N LYS A 731 13.95 29.98 -42.20
CA LYS A 731 12.63 30.46 -41.82
C LYS A 731 11.76 30.51 -43.08
N TYR A 732 10.59 29.92 -43.00
CA TYR A 732 9.64 29.88 -44.12
C TYR A 732 8.61 30.98 -43.97
N ARG A 733 7.87 31.28 -45.05
CA ARG A 733 6.68 32.15 -45.07
C ARG A 733 5.45 31.28 -45.08
N LEU A 734 4.36 31.78 -44.48
CA LEU A 734 3.03 31.21 -44.60
C LEU A 734 2.21 32.09 -45.53
N LEU A 735 1.66 31.51 -46.55
CA LEU A 735 0.70 32.17 -47.44
C LEU A 735 -0.71 31.73 -47.04
N TYR A 736 -1.68 32.66 -47.06
CA TYR A 736 -3.07 32.31 -46.72
C TYR A 736 -4.03 33.00 -47.72
N GLY A 737 -5.19 32.35 -47.99
CA GLY A 737 -6.28 32.87 -48.81
C GLY A 737 -7.27 33.72 -47.98
N ASN A 738 -8.57 33.58 -48.28
CA ASN A 738 -9.63 34.30 -47.58
C ASN A 738 -9.98 33.66 -46.24
N ASP A 739 -9.04 33.68 -45.27
CA ASP A 739 -9.21 33.12 -43.95
C ASP A 739 -9.05 34.20 -42.87
N SER A 740 -10.17 34.64 -42.27
CA SER A 740 -10.18 35.70 -41.27
C SER A 740 -9.46 35.28 -39.99
N LEU A 741 -9.53 33.99 -39.62
CA LEU A 741 -8.87 33.51 -38.40
C LEU A 741 -7.35 33.64 -38.53
N ILE A 742 -6.78 33.33 -39.68
CA ILE A 742 -5.35 33.52 -39.93
C ILE A 742 -5.02 35.00 -39.97
N ALA A 743 -5.86 35.80 -40.68
CA ALA A 743 -5.67 37.25 -40.84
C ALA A 743 -5.60 37.96 -39.46
N ASP A 744 -6.52 37.60 -38.54
CA ASP A 744 -6.63 38.22 -37.21
C ASP A 744 -5.57 37.76 -36.24
N ASN A 745 -4.88 36.62 -36.48
CA ASN A 745 -3.92 35.99 -35.56
C ASN A 745 -2.50 35.85 -36.16
N GLN A 746 -2.12 36.68 -37.15
CA GLN A 746 -0.83 36.56 -37.83
C GLN A 746 0.36 36.58 -36.89
N ASP A 747 0.42 37.48 -35.91
CA ASP A 747 1.55 37.60 -34.99
C ASP A 747 1.72 36.35 -34.12
N THR A 748 0.63 35.80 -33.63
CA THR A 748 0.62 34.56 -32.84
C THR A 748 1.08 33.37 -33.68
N ILE A 749 0.54 33.17 -34.89
CA ILE A 749 0.92 32.09 -35.79
C ILE A 749 2.41 32.22 -36.18
N LYS A 750 2.84 33.44 -36.56
CA LYS A 750 4.22 33.73 -36.92
C LYS A 750 5.19 33.38 -35.80
N HIS A 751 4.86 33.79 -34.56
CA HIS A 751 5.67 33.49 -33.40
C HIS A 751 5.71 32.00 -33.08
N LEU A 752 4.54 31.35 -33.01
CA LEU A 752 4.44 29.96 -32.69
C LEU A 752 5.09 29.03 -33.70
N MET A 753 4.97 29.30 -34.98
CA MET A 753 5.62 28.52 -36.06
C MET A 753 7.03 28.98 -36.37
N ARG A 754 7.53 30.08 -35.79
CA ARG A 754 8.85 30.71 -36.04
C ARG A 754 9.03 31.09 -37.53
N LEU A 755 7.99 31.62 -38.12
CA LEU A 755 7.98 32.01 -39.53
C LEU A 755 8.77 33.33 -39.79
N GLU A 756 9.19 33.54 -41.04
CA GLU A 756 9.74 34.81 -41.51
C GLU A 756 8.63 35.86 -41.67
N ALA A 757 7.54 35.48 -42.33
CA ALA A 757 6.38 36.33 -42.63
C ALA A 757 5.09 35.51 -42.80
N ILE A 758 3.94 36.17 -42.72
CA ILE A 758 2.63 35.64 -43.13
C ILE A 758 2.07 36.62 -44.13
N GLU A 759 1.64 36.15 -45.28
CA GLU A 759 1.21 37.01 -46.41
C GLU A 759 -0.12 36.49 -46.98
N HIS A 760 -1.03 37.41 -47.22
CA HIS A 760 -2.25 37.12 -47.97
C HIS A 760 -1.93 36.90 -49.48
N THR A 761 -2.56 35.92 -50.09
CA THR A 761 -2.37 35.64 -51.54
C THR A 761 -3.65 35.16 -52.20
N ASP A 762 -3.90 35.67 -53.41
CA ASP A 762 -4.93 35.17 -54.33
C ASP A 762 -4.39 34.03 -55.23
N GLN A 763 -3.07 33.81 -55.20
CA GLN A 763 -2.40 32.76 -55.97
C GLN A 763 -1.64 31.82 -55.03
N PRO A 764 -2.30 30.75 -54.55
CA PRO A 764 -1.67 29.81 -53.65
C PRO A 764 -0.47 29.12 -54.35
N ARG A 765 0.64 28.97 -53.57
CA ARG A 765 1.84 28.25 -53.98
C ARG A 765 2.53 27.63 -52.77
N GLY A 766 3.40 26.64 -53.03
CA GLY A 766 4.11 25.96 -51.97
C GLY A 766 3.31 24.76 -51.41
N LEU A 767 3.63 24.30 -50.20
CA LEU A 767 3.01 23.12 -49.57
C LEU A 767 1.78 23.52 -48.77
N ARG A 768 0.62 22.97 -49.13
CA ARG A 768 -0.65 23.21 -48.42
C ARG A 768 -0.61 22.53 -47.05
N LEU A 769 -1.07 23.23 -46.00
CA LEU A 769 -1.34 22.68 -44.68
C LEU A 769 -2.82 22.24 -44.63
N ALA A 770 -3.04 20.93 -44.60
CA ALA A 770 -4.37 20.34 -44.79
C ALA A 770 -5.09 19.95 -43.50
N ALA A 771 -4.37 19.70 -42.42
CA ALA A 771 -4.93 19.16 -41.16
C ALA A 771 -5.96 20.07 -40.52
N ALA A 772 -5.77 21.40 -40.60
CA ALA A 772 -6.70 22.38 -40.10
C ALA A 772 -7.86 22.70 -41.08
N ASN A 773 -7.88 22.07 -42.25
CA ASN A 773 -8.84 22.34 -43.34
C ASN A 773 -9.00 23.85 -43.69
N ARG A 774 -7.87 24.57 -43.71
CA ARG A 774 -7.80 26.01 -43.98
C ARG A 774 -7.03 26.33 -45.25
N GLU A 775 -7.24 27.53 -45.76
CA GLU A 775 -6.51 28.04 -46.93
C GLU A 775 -5.14 28.58 -46.50
N ALA A 776 -4.21 27.68 -46.24
CA ALA A 776 -2.86 27.98 -45.75
C ALA A 776 -1.79 27.14 -46.47
N TRP A 777 -0.69 27.78 -46.88
CA TRP A 777 0.43 27.14 -47.59
C TRP A 777 1.76 27.61 -47.03
N LEU A 778 2.73 26.71 -46.89
CA LEU A 778 4.12 27.08 -46.68
C LEU A 778 4.77 27.43 -48.03
N ASP A 779 5.29 28.67 -48.18
CA ASP A 779 6.02 29.13 -49.34
C ASP A 779 7.37 28.44 -49.41
N ILE A 780 7.43 27.34 -50.15
CA ILE A 780 8.63 26.55 -50.41
C ILE A 780 8.86 26.44 -51.92
N ASP A 781 10.14 26.45 -52.30
CA ASP A 781 10.54 26.29 -53.69
C ASP A 781 10.33 24.84 -54.17
N SER A 782 10.25 24.68 -55.49
CA SER A 782 9.96 23.38 -56.12
C SER A 782 11.04 22.33 -55.84
N GLU A 783 12.29 22.71 -55.64
CA GLU A 783 13.39 21.80 -55.28
C GLU A 783 13.23 21.27 -53.87
N THR A 784 12.95 22.14 -52.90
CA THR A 784 12.66 21.76 -51.50
C THR A 784 11.42 20.89 -51.43
N LEU A 785 10.37 21.17 -52.20
CA LEU A 785 9.15 20.35 -52.25
C LEU A 785 9.46 18.95 -52.81
N TYR A 786 10.23 18.84 -53.84
CA TYR A 786 10.63 17.56 -54.44
C TYR A 786 11.47 16.71 -53.42
N GLN A 787 12.46 17.32 -52.76
CA GLN A 787 13.26 16.68 -51.77
C GLN A 787 12.42 16.20 -50.57
N HIS A 788 11.44 16.99 -50.16
CA HIS A 788 10.52 16.60 -49.11
C HIS A 788 9.63 15.43 -49.51
N GLN A 789 9.11 15.43 -50.74
CA GLN A 789 8.32 14.33 -51.28
C GLN A 789 9.13 13.02 -51.30
N GLU A 790 10.36 13.04 -51.84
CA GLU A 790 11.24 11.87 -51.83
C GLU A 790 11.48 11.33 -50.41
N ASN A 791 11.68 12.21 -49.42
CA ASN A 791 11.87 11.84 -48.05
C ASN A 791 10.61 11.18 -47.44
N LEU A 792 9.43 11.75 -47.70
CA LEU A 792 8.15 11.16 -47.28
C LEU A 792 7.91 9.78 -47.90
N GLU A 793 8.18 9.61 -49.21
CA GLU A 793 8.05 8.33 -49.92
C GLU A 793 8.99 7.27 -49.32
N MET A 794 10.25 7.65 -49.02
CA MET A 794 11.21 6.76 -48.38
C MET A 794 10.73 6.33 -46.98
N ARG A 795 10.31 7.28 -46.14
CA ARG A 795 9.78 6.99 -44.79
C ARG A 795 8.50 6.17 -44.81
N LEU A 796 7.61 6.42 -45.79
CA LEU A 796 6.41 5.60 -45.99
C LEU A 796 6.77 4.16 -46.33
N ALA A 797 7.78 3.95 -47.16
CA ALA A 797 8.28 2.62 -47.48
C ALA A 797 8.86 1.92 -46.25
N GLU A 798 9.68 2.62 -45.44
CA GLU A 798 10.22 2.09 -44.16
C GLU A 798 9.11 1.77 -43.18
N ALA A 799 8.13 2.67 -42.99
CA ALA A 799 7.02 2.47 -42.10
C ALA A 799 6.16 1.27 -42.50
N ARG A 800 5.88 1.09 -43.79
CA ARG A 800 5.19 -0.09 -44.31
C ARG A 800 5.97 -1.37 -44.10
N GLN A 801 7.31 -1.36 -44.24
CA GLN A 801 8.15 -2.49 -43.96
C GLN A 801 8.11 -2.88 -42.46
N LYS A 802 8.19 -1.89 -41.54
CA LYS A 802 8.06 -2.10 -40.09
C LYS A 802 6.68 -2.67 -39.75
N LEU A 803 5.63 -2.10 -40.32
CA LEU A 803 4.25 -2.57 -40.12
C LEU A 803 4.09 -4.03 -40.53
N ALA A 804 4.63 -4.40 -41.72
CA ALA A 804 4.58 -5.79 -42.22
C ALA A 804 5.32 -6.74 -41.26
N GLY A 805 6.47 -6.30 -40.70
CA GLY A 805 7.22 -7.06 -39.68
C GLY A 805 6.43 -7.29 -38.41
N LEU A 806 5.77 -6.22 -37.90
CA LEU A 806 4.92 -6.31 -36.70
C LEU A 806 3.69 -7.19 -36.92
N LYS A 807 2.99 -7.05 -38.06
CA LYS A 807 1.87 -7.91 -38.44
C LYS A 807 2.29 -9.38 -38.51
N LYS A 808 3.40 -9.69 -39.21
CA LYS A 808 3.94 -11.04 -39.30
C LYS A 808 4.29 -11.63 -37.93
N ARG A 809 4.77 -10.79 -36.97
CA ARG A 809 5.07 -11.22 -35.61
C ARG A 809 3.78 -11.58 -34.85
N LEU A 810 2.72 -10.77 -34.99
CA LEU A 810 1.42 -11.02 -34.36
C LEU A 810 0.61 -12.14 -35.05
N GLU A 811 0.86 -12.42 -36.34
CA GLU A 811 0.28 -13.55 -37.04
C GLU A 811 0.93 -14.90 -36.69
N ASN A 812 2.09 -14.88 -36.02
CA ASN A 812 2.76 -16.11 -35.56
C ASN A 812 2.10 -16.63 -34.28
N PRO A 813 1.35 -17.77 -34.34
CA PRO A 813 0.68 -18.33 -33.17
C PRO A 813 1.63 -18.63 -32.02
N THR A 814 2.85 -19.09 -32.33
CA THR A 814 3.86 -19.40 -31.30
C THR A 814 4.31 -18.17 -30.53
N TYR A 815 4.36 -16.98 -31.18
CA TYR A 815 4.67 -15.74 -30.49
C TYR A 815 3.51 -15.30 -29.61
N VAL A 816 2.30 -15.30 -30.13
CA VAL A 816 1.11 -14.83 -29.38
C VAL A 816 0.78 -15.73 -28.19
N GLU A 817 0.99 -17.04 -28.30
CA GLU A 817 0.68 -18.01 -27.24
C GLU A 817 1.81 -18.20 -26.22
N LYS A 818 3.08 -18.05 -26.61
CA LYS A 818 4.22 -18.38 -25.75
C LYS A 818 5.03 -17.18 -25.26
N ALA A 819 4.93 -16.02 -25.91
CA ALA A 819 5.61 -14.83 -25.44
C ALA A 819 4.92 -14.25 -24.19
N PRO A 820 5.65 -13.60 -23.30
CA PRO A 820 5.06 -12.85 -22.18
C PRO A 820 3.98 -11.87 -22.67
N ALA A 821 2.83 -11.82 -22.00
CA ALA A 821 1.67 -11.03 -22.41
C ALA A 821 1.99 -9.54 -22.64
N HIS A 822 2.89 -8.96 -21.83
CA HIS A 822 3.32 -7.57 -21.99
C HIS A 822 4.07 -7.31 -23.32
N LEU A 823 4.87 -8.26 -23.82
CA LEU A 823 5.56 -8.11 -25.10
C LEU A 823 4.61 -8.22 -26.31
N VAL A 824 3.56 -9.03 -26.18
CA VAL A 824 2.51 -9.11 -27.20
C VAL A 824 1.72 -7.81 -27.24
N GLU A 825 1.39 -7.23 -26.08
CA GLU A 825 0.66 -5.97 -26.00
C GLU A 825 1.52 -4.79 -26.50
N GLU A 826 2.78 -4.73 -26.11
CA GLU A 826 3.74 -3.76 -26.66
C GLU A 826 3.83 -3.84 -28.21
N THR A 827 3.81 -5.07 -28.77
CA THR A 827 3.84 -5.24 -30.22
C THR A 827 2.55 -4.74 -30.89
N ARG A 828 1.39 -4.87 -30.21
CA ARG A 828 0.11 -4.30 -30.69
C ARG A 828 0.11 -2.79 -30.65
N GLU A 829 0.61 -2.19 -29.57
CA GLU A 829 0.77 -0.75 -29.44
C GLU A 829 1.70 -0.19 -30.52
N GLN A 830 2.85 -0.85 -30.76
CA GLN A 830 3.76 -0.49 -31.85
C GLN A 830 3.10 -0.62 -33.22
N LEU A 831 2.26 -1.61 -33.44
CA LEU A 831 1.50 -1.77 -34.70
C LEU A 831 0.51 -0.62 -34.89
N ALA A 832 -0.29 -0.29 -33.86
CA ALA A 832 -1.26 0.80 -33.91
C ALA A 832 -0.57 2.15 -34.17
N GLU A 833 0.60 2.38 -33.55
CA GLU A 833 1.39 3.59 -33.79
C GLU A 833 1.95 3.64 -35.21
N GLN A 834 2.45 2.52 -35.76
CA GLN A 834 2.90 2.48 -37.17
C GLN A 834 1.73 2.72 -38.17
N GLU A 835 0.53 2.25 -37.86
CA GLU A 835 -0.66 2.52 -38.72
C GLU A 835 -1.02 4.02 -38.72
N LYS A 836 -0.93 4.71 -37.59
CA LYS A 836 -1.11 6.17 -37.49
C LYS A 836 -0.04 6.92 -38.31
N ILE A 837 1.23 6.50 -38.19
CA ILE A 837 2.34 7.11 -38.95
C ILE A 837 2.09 6.95 -40.44
N ILE A 838 1.71 5.77 -40.92
CA ILE A 838 1.44 5.51 -42.34
C ILE A 838 0.26 6.35 -42.83
N THR A 839 -0.85 6.41 -42.09
CA THR A 839 -2.02 7.21 -42.45
C THR A 839 -1.64 8.67 -42.64
N ARG A 840 -0.81 9.21 -41.73
CA ARG A 840 -0.33 10.58 -41.78
C ARG A 840 0.56 10.83 -43.03
N LEU A 841 1.58 9.96 -43.22
CA LEU A 841 2.49 10.07 -44.36
C LEU A 841 1.75 9.97 -45.71
N VAL A 842 0.75 9.11 -45.82
CA VAL A 842 -0.10 9.01 -47.02
C VAL A 842 -0.90 10.29 -47.23
N SER A 843 -1.53 10.83 -46.19
CA SER A 843 -2.29 12.10 -46.30
C SER A 843 -1.41 13.26 -46.77
N GLU A 844 -0.17 13.34 -46.29
CA GLU A 844 0.78 14.38 -46.70
C GLU A 844 1.23 14.23 -48.17
N LEU A 845 1.53 13.01 -48.59
CA LEU A 845 1.84 12.73 -49.98
C LEU A 845 0.70 13.01 -50.92
N GLU A 846 -0.55 12.76 -50.53
CA GLU A 846 -1.75 13.10 -51.30
C GLU A 846 -1.85 14.63 -51.51
N VAL A 847 -1.58 15.42 -50.49
CA VAL A 847 -1.58 16.90 -50.57
C VAL A 847 -0.52 17.42 -51.55
N ILE A 848 0.67 16.76 -51.57
CA ILE A 848 1.74 17.12 -52.51
C ILE A 848 1.38 16.71 -53.95
N SER A 849 0.72 15.55 -54.09
CA SER A 849 0.38 14.96 -55.39
C SER A 849 -0.81 15.63 -56.13
N LEU A 850 -1.63 16.35 -55.40
CA LEU A 850 -2.80 17.08 -55.95
C LEU A 850 -2.40 18.37 -56.70
N LYS A 851 -1.13 18.62 -56.89
CA LYS A 851 -0.55 19.71 -57.72
C LYS A 851 0.09 19.13 -58.98
#